data_119a5eed93a15c4d81f71659675a8509
#
_entry.id   119a5eed93a15c4d81f71659675a8509
#
_cell.length_a   1.000
_cell.length_b   1.000
_cell.length_c   1.000
_cell.angle_alpha   90.00
_cell.angle_beta   90.00
_cell.angle_gamma   90.00
#
_symmetry.space_group_name_H-M   'P 1'
#
loop_
_entity.id
_entity.type
_entity.pdbx_description
1 polymer ?
#
loop_
_entity_poly.entity_id
_entity_poly.type
_entity_poly.pdbx_seq_one_letter_code
_entity_poly.pdbx_strand_id
1 'polypeptide(L)'
;MLGTILQASFFSAFLADAAPHPHHRRADNGVAKTPPMGWNTYNHYSCYPNESIVHSNAQALVDLDLADLGYKYVTTDCGWTVADRLANGSLTWDATLFPSGFPALGEFLHGLGLLFGVYEDAGIKTCSEGQDQAGSLYHEAQDAATFMSWNIDSLKYDNCYSDAATDYPNVDYAPSTSPSLRYANMTKALDAQSRSVLFQICEWGVDFPALWAPALGNTWRIGNDIIPDWRTIFRILNQAVPNQPYTGPGQWPDLDMLEVGNNVFTTAEEQTHFSLWAIIKSPLVVGGALKDEYTSISEASLEILMNKDVIGYNQDSLGVGAGLKRRWTEEGYEVWSGPLSGDRIVAAVINWDDVERDLTLDLPDVGLQYAGSVKDIWGGKSAEGVKTSYSGSVAAHGVLLLELGDIITAGTYSTSLFGSSDGTTTTFESVYANTTSSNYTFSISFSTAPTKATTIELSTSANTTSQTIKVPASSKTITSTLSLSAGSTNTITIKSGMTIDSITIESPTGTYYAGQTDFTLAGSAVIEQCGTSGCAPVGYKIGYISSTGTATATIPATVSSASGTEAKYIEIDYINNDVAFSTTWDWGSNSRNITVSVNGGDPVRLEVPLSGHHSELYSPGLGWWDTATLGLLLDGWVDGDNEVVVANAADTDVSETWGADFVGLRFFD
;
A
#
# COMPACT_ATOMS: atom_id res chain seq x y z
N MET A 1 -30.71 14.18 27.67
CA MET A 1 -30.79 14.19 26.23
C MET A 1 -30.18 15.47 25.73
N LEU A 2 -28.99 15.42 25.30
CA LEU A 2 -28.17 16.29 24.42
C LEU A 2 -26.71 16.15 24.86
N GLY A 3 -25.98 15.35 24.16
CA GLY A 3 -24.55 15.15 24.44
C GLY A 3 -23.99 14.06 23.57
N THR A 4 -24.11 14.17 22.24
CA THR A 4 -23.40 13.31 21.32
C THR A 4 -23.54 13.88 19.91
N ILE A 5 -22.75 14.87 19.58
CA ILE A 5 -22.41 15.28 18.18
C ILE A 5 -21.26 16.29 18.34
N LEU A 6 -20.01 15.81 18.28
CA LEU A 6 -18.80 16.57 17.91
C LEU A 6 -17.56 15.66 18.01
N GLN A 7 -17.53 14.60 17.21
CA GLN A 7 -16.33 13.76 17.05
C GLN A 7 -16.15 13.22 15.62
N ALA A 8 -16.71 13.90 14.64
CA ALA A 8 -16.67 13.43 13.25
C ALA A 8 -16.10 14.47 12.28
N SER A 9 -15.00 15.15 12.62
CA SER A 9 -14.48 16.20 11.72
C SER A 9 -12.97 16.28 11.57
N PHE A 10 -12.18 15.32 12.03
CA PHE A 10 -10.72 15.41 11.92
C PHE A 10 -10.04 14.22 11.20
N PHE A 11 -10.80 13.26 10.69
CA PHE A 11 -10.24 12.20 9.83
C PHE A 11 -10.08 12.62 8.37
N SER A 12 -10.40 13.87 8.01
CA SER A 12 -10.42 14.34 6.61
C SER A 12 -9.12 14.98 6.11
N ALA A 13 -8.06 15.06 6.89
CA ALA A 13 -6.85 15.78 6.50
C ALA A 13 -5.70 14.90 6.00
N PHE A 14 -5.86 13.57 5.98
CA PHE A 14 -4.85 12.64 5.45
C PHE A 14 -5.32 11.79 4.27
N LEU A 15 -6.55 11.99 3.81
CA LEU A 15 -6.92 11.58 2.47
C LEU A 15 -6.68 12.82 1.61
N ALA A 16 -5.56 12.88 0.89
CA ALA A 16 -5.47 13.77 -0.25
C ALA A 16 -6.78 13.57 -1.03
N ASP A 17 -7.53 14.66 -1.27
CA ASP A 17 -8.68 14.66 -2.16
C ASP A 17 -8.19 14.23 -3.56
N ALA A 18 -8.00 12.94 -3.76
CA ALA A 18 -8.05 12.36 -5.08
C ALA A 18 -9.45 12.71 -5.59
N ALA A 19 -9.53 13.48 -6.67
CA ALA A 19 -10.78 13.80 -7.33
C ALA A 19 -11.60 12.50 -7.42
N PRO A 20 -12.90 12.50 -7.05
CA PRO A 20 -13.66 11.27 -7.04
C PRO A 20 -13.69 10.72 -8.46
N HIS A 21 -12.89 9.68 -8.70
CA HIS A 21 -13.02 8.89 -9.91
C HIS A 21 -14.46 8.41 -9.99
N PRO A 22 -15.09 8.38 -11.17
CA PRO A 22 -16.45 7.88 -11.31
C PRO A 22 -16.46 6.45 -10.79
N HIS A 23 -17.03 6.24 -9.60
CA HIS A 23 -17.19 4.92 -9.03
C HIS A 23 -18.04 4.09 -9.99
N HIS A 24 -17.39 3.21 -10.74
CA HIS A 24 -18.10 2.18 -11.46
C HIS A 24 -18.91 1.36 -10.45
N ARG A 25 -20.14 1.01 -10.82
CA ARG A 25 -21.03 0.24 -9.94
C ARG A 25 -20.33 -1.08 -9.64
N ARG A 26 -20.06 -1.34 -8.36
CA ARG A 26 -19.39 -2.56 -7.88
C ARG A 26 -20.13 -3.80 -8.37
N ALA A 27 -19.39 -4.86 -8.73
CA ALA A 27 -19.97 -6.19 -8.92
C ALA A 27 -20.38 -6.71 -7.53
N ASP A 28 -21.64 -6.53 -7.15
CA ASP A 28 -22.18 -7.06 -5.89
C ASP A 28 -22.89 -8.39 -6.17
N ASN A 29 -22.09 -9.44 -6.34
CA ASN A 29 -22.56 -10.80 -6.51
C ASN A 29 -22.65 -11.58 -5.17
N GLY A 30 -22.38 -10.93 -4.04
CA GLY A 30 -22.51 -11.46 -2.69
C GLY A 30 -21.33 -12.29 -2.19
N VAL A 31 -20.27 -12.50 -3.00
CA VAL A 31 -19.04 -13.20 -2.61
C VAL A 31 -17.89 -12.22 -2.34
N ALA A 32 -16.77 -12.74 -1.83
CA ALA A 32 -15.55 -11.97 -1.53
C ALA A 32 -15.78 -10.72 -0.65
N LYS A 33 -16.63 -10.81 0.37
CA LYS A 33 -16.84 -9.70 1.34
C LYS A 33 -15.56 -9.33 2.08
N THR A 34 -14.68 -10.29 2.26
CA THR A 34 -13.29 -10.15 2.67
C THR A 34 -12.40 -10.77 1.58
N PRO A 35 -11.10 -10.48 1.55
CA PRO A 35 -10.20 -11.08 0.55
C PRO A 35 -10.32 -12.62 0.56
N PRO A 36 -10.44 -13.29 -0.59
CA PRO A 36 -10.52 -14.74 -0.65
C PRO A 36 -9.21 -15.39 -0.17
N MET A 37 -9.35 -16.56 0.45
CA MET A 37 -8.23 -17.36 0.94
C MET A 37 -8.33 -18.79 0.39
N GLY A 38 -7.20 -19.37 0.00
CA GLY A 38 -7.20 -20.70 -0.58
C GLY A 38 -5.82 -21.22 -0.97
N TRP A 39 -5.82 -22.12 -1.93
CA TRP A 39 -4.65 -22.78 -2.51
C TRP A 39 -4.80 -22.90 -4.02
N ASN A 40 -3.68 -22.81 -4.74
CA ASN A 40 -3.64 -22.90 -6.20
C ASN A 40 -2.44 -23.76 -6.62
N THR A 41 -2.60 -24.53 -7.69
CA THR A 41 -1.58 -25.47 -8.16
C THR A 41 -0.34 -24.82 -8.81
N TYR A 42 -0.45 -23.58 -9.34
CA TYR A 42 0.49 -23.06 -10.35
C TYR A 42 1.93 -22.89 -9.86
N ASN A 43 2.17 -22.13 -8.78
CA ASN A 43 3.54 -21.73 -8.42
C ASN A 43 4.45 -22.92 -8.08
N HIS A 44 3.90 -24.02 -7.58
CA HIS A 44 4.67 -25.23 -7.29
C HIS A 44 4.67 -26.24 -8.45
N TYR A 45 3.53 -26.43 -9.11
CA TYR A 45 3.35 -27.49 -10.11
C TYR A 45 3.31 -26.96 -11.55
N SER A 46 3.39 -25.63 -11.76
CA SER A 46 3.26 -25.01 -13.08
C SER A 46 1.96 -25.48 -13.79
N CYS A 47 1.95 -25.60 -15.10
CA CYS A 47 0.83 -26.16 -15.85
C CYS A 47 0.87 -27.70 -15.94
N TYR A 48 1.24 -28.39 -14.84
CA TYR A 48 1.27 -29.86 -14.74
C TYR A 48 0.45 -30.40 -13.56
N PRO A 49 -0.75 -29.88 -13.29
CA PRO A 49 -1.60 -30.43 -12.24
C PRO A 49 -2.11 -31.84 -12.63
N ASN A 50 -2.48 -32.60 -11.61
CA ASN A 50 -3.25 -33.82 -11.79
C ASN A 50 -4.19 -34.04 -10.59
N GLU A 51 -5.11 -34.99 -10.74
CA GLU A 51 -6.13 -35.29 -9.74
C GLU A 51 -5.52 -35.64 -8.36
N SER A 52 -4.43 -36.40 -8.34
CA SER A 52 -3.75 -36.82 -7.10
C SER A 52 -3.13 -35.61 -6.36
N ILE A 53 -2.51 -34.68 -7.09
CA ILE A 53 -1.95 -33.43 -6.54
C ILE A 53 -3.05 -32.63 -5.88
N VAL A 54 -4.16 -32.41 -6.58
CA VAL A 54 -5.28 -31.60 -6.05
C VAL A 54 -5.90 -32.29 -4.83
N HIS A 55 -6.11 -33.62 -4.88
CA HIS A 55 -6.66 -34.37 -3.76
C HIS A 55 -5.77 -34.30 -2.52
N SER A 56 -4.46 -34.48 -2.65
CA SER A 56 -3.54 -34.52 -1.51
C SER A 56 -3.40 -33.14 -0.84
N ASN A 57 -3.31 -32.06 -1.63
CA ASN A 57 -3.22 -30.70 -1.09
C ASN A 57 -4.56 -30.22 -0.50
N ALA A 58 -5.69 -30.58 -1.11
CA ALA A 58 -7.01 -30.29 -0.55
C ALA A 58 -7.23 -31.03 0.78
N GLN A 59 -6.82 -32.29 0.89
CA GLN A 59 -6.88 -33.00 2.15
C GLN A 59 -5.95 -32.38 3.18
N ALA A 60 -4.75 -31.92 2.78
CA ALA A 60 -3.82 -31.25 3.67
C ALA A 60 -4.36 -29.91 4.22
N LEU A 61 -5.13 -29.15 3.43
CA LEU A 61 -5.81 -27.94 3.95
C LEU A 61 -6.69 -28.27 5.16
N VAL A 62 -7.35 -29.42 5.15
CA VAL A 62 -8.20 -29.88 6.26
C VAL A 62 -7.36 -30.48 7.39
N ASP A 63 -6.42 -31.37 7.08
CA ASP A 63 -5.61 -32.07 8.06
C ASP A 63 -4.69 -31.14 8.87
N LEU A 64 -4.30 -29.99 8.28
CA LEU A 64 -3.45 -28.97 8.89
C LEU A 64 -4.26 -27.80 9.49
N ASP A 65 -5.58 -27.94 9.63
CA ASP A 65 -6.50 -26.91 10.15
C ASP A 65 -6.51 -25.57 9.38
N LEU A 66 -5.89 -25.49 8.20
CA LEU A 66 -5.88 -24.28 7.36
C LEU A 66 -7.29 -23.94 6.84
N ALA A 67 -8.07 -24.96 6.51
CA ALA A 67 -9.46 -24.78 6.08
C ALA A 67 -10.32 -24.10 7.16
N ASP A 68 -10.10 -24.38 8.44
CA ASP A 68 -10.81 -23.76 9.56
C ASP A 68 -10.40 -22.31 9.79
N LEU A 69 -9.22 -21.91 9.32
CA LEU A 69 -8.73 -20.53 9.32
C LEU A 69 -9.23 -19.70 8.13
N GLY A 70 -9.91 -20.33 7.16
CA GLY A 70 -10.51 -19.63 6.02
C GLY A 70 -9.90 -19.94 4.66
N TYR A 71 -8.85 -20.73 4.54
CA TYR A 71 -8.29 -21.20 3.26
C TYR A 71 -9.23 -22.21 2.61
N LYS A 72 -10.23 -21.71 1.90
CA LYS A 72 -11.35 -22.52 1.39
C LYS A 72 -11.29 -22.82 -0.10
N TYR A 73 -10.79 -21.88 -0.92
CA TYR A 73 -10.76 -22.05 -2.36
C TYR A 73 -9.61 -22.97 -2.78
N VAL A 74 -9.90 -24.00 -3.57
CA VAL A 74 -8.92 -24.89 -4.16
C VAL A 74 -9.00 -24.76 -5.67
N THR A 75 -8.02 -24.08 -6.26
CA THR A 75 -8.00 -23.80 -7.70
C THR A 75 -7.05 -24.73 -8.43
N THR A 76 -7.58 -25.45 -9.42
CA THR A 76 -6.78 -26.15 -10.43
C THR A 76 -6.45 -25.15 -11.53
N ASP A 77 -5.19 -24.72 -11.60
CA ASP A 77 -4.67 -23.75 -12.57
C ASP A 77 -4.43 -24.39 -13.95
N CYS A 78 -3.70 -23.75 -14.87
CA CYS A 78 -3.46 -24.22 -16.23
C CYS A 78 -2.99 -25.69 -16.28
N GLY A 79 -3.14 -26.32 -17.44
CA GLY A 79 -2.70 -27.71 -17.67
C GLY A 79 -3.79 -28.77 -17.48
N TRP A 80 -5.01 -28.40 -17.12
CA TRP A 80 -6.10 -29.35 -16.89
C TRP A 80 -6.90 -29.70 -18.15
N THR A 81 -7.00 -28.79 -19.13
CA THR A 81 -7.84 -28.91 -20.33
C THR A 81 -7.04 -29.48 -21.50
N VAL A 82 -7.71 -29.72 -22.59
CA VAL A 82 -7.15 -30.21 -23.86
C VAL A 82 -7.39 -29.22 -25.01
N ALA A 83 -6.69 -29.42 -26.13
CA ALA A 83 -6.81 -28.56 -27.30
C ALA A 83 -8.19 -28.57 -27.95
N ASP A 84 -8.78 -29.76 -28.03
CA ASP A 84 -10.02 -29.96 -28.76
C ASP A 84 -11.23 -29.89 -27.81
N ARG A 85 -12.19 -29.04 -28.16
CA ARG A 85 -13.49 -29.03 -27.50
C ARG A 85 -14.30 -30.26 -27.88
N LEU A 86 -15.23 -30.67 -27.02
CA LEU A 86 -16.19 -31.73 -27.34
C LEU A 86 -17.03 -31.36 -28.57
N ALA A 87 -17.68 -32.36 -29.18
CA ALA A 87 -18.50 -32.16 -30.38
C ALA A 87 -19.67 -31.14 -30.20
N ASN A 88 -20.10 -30.91 -28.96
CA ASN A 88 -21.07 -29.86 -28.60
C ASN A 88 -20.43 -28.50 -28.34
N GLY A 89 -19.11 -28.36 -28.48
CA GLY A 89 -18.32 -27.16 -28.26
C GLY A 89 -17.87 -26.92 -26.82
N SER A 90 -18.28 -27.75 -25.84
CA SER A 90 -17.87 -27.59 -24.44
C SER A 90 -16.40 -27.90 -24.24
N LEU A 91 -15.77 -27.22 -23.27
CA LEU A 91 -14.47 -27.60 -22.73
C LEU A 91 -14.55 -28.98 -22.05
N THR A 92 -13.42 -29.65 -22.00
CA THR A 92 -13.26 -30.91 -21.26
C THR A 92 -11.86 -30.99 -20.67
N TRP A 93 -11.71 -31.81 -19.63
CA TRP A 93 -10.43 -32.06 -18.96
C TRP A 93 -9.65 -33.15 -19.66
N ASP A 94 -8.32 -33.17 -19.42
CA ASP A 94 -7.49 -34.32 -19.80
C ASP A 94 -7.81 -35.54 -18.90
N ALA A 95 -8.46 -36.53 -19.46
CA ALA A 95 -8.87 -37.75 -18.74
C ALA A 95 -7.70 -38.62 -18.25
N THR A 96 -6.46 -38.38 -18.71
CA THR A 96 -5.25 -39.01 -18.21
C THR A 96 -4.80 -38.39 -16.90
N LEU A 97 -4.92 -37.06 -16.80
CA LEU A 97 -4.53 -36.29 -15.62
C LEU A 97 -5.66 -36.28 -14.56
N PHE A 98 -6.91 -36.25 -15.01
CA PHE A 98 -8.10 -36.22 -14.15
C PHE A 98 -9.07 -37.34 -14.51
N PRO A 99 -8.75 -38.62 -14.19
CA PRO A 99 -9.52 -39.78 -14.61
C PRO A 99 -10.97 -39.80 -14.07
N SER A 100 -11.23 -39.21 -12.89
CA SER A 100 -12.58 -39.14 -12.33
C SER A 100 -13.39 -37.96 -12.90
N GLY A 101 -12.72 -36.96 -13.49
CA GLY A 101 -13.29 -35.77 -14.09
C GLY A 101 -13.65 -34.65 -13.11
N PHE A 102 -13.85 -33.47 -13.64
CA PHE A 102 -14.07 -32.24 -12.86
C PHE A 102 -15.36 -32.26 -12.03
N PRO A 103 -16.49 -32.85 -12.48
CA PRO A 103 -17.65 -33.01 -11.60
C PRO A 103 -17.35 -33.80 -10.33
N ALA A 104 -16.59 -34.91 -10.44
CA ALA A 104 -16.21 -35.73 -9.28
C ALA A 104 -15.18 -35.01 -8.40
N LEU A 105 -14.26 -34.26 -8.99
CA LEU A 105 -13.32 -33.40 -8.24
C LEU A 105 -14.07 -32.34 -7.42
N GLY A 106 -15.07 -31.67 -8.01
CA GLY A 106 -15.92 -30.72 -7.30
C GLY A 106 -16.68 -31.38 -6.14
N GLU A 107 -17.28 -32.55 -6.35
CA GLU A 107 -17.96 -33.32 -5.29
C GLU A 107 -16.99 -33.69 -4.14
N PHE A 108 -15.77 -34.09 -4.46
CA PHE A 108 -14.73 -34.38 -3.47
C PHE A 108 -14.37 -33.16 -2.64
N LEU A 109 -14.09 -32.00 -3.27
CA LEU A 109 -13.73 -30.76 -2.59
C LEU A 109 -14.88 -30.26 -1.68
N HIS A 110 -16.12 -30.27 -2.19
CA HIS A 110 -17.29 -29.91 -1.40
C HIS A 110 -17.53 -30.89 -0.24
N GLY A 111 -17.20 -32.18 -0.43
CA GLY A 111 -17.24 -33.19 0.63
C GLY A 111 -16.28 -32.89 1.79
N LEU A 112 -15.18 -32.18 1.53
CA LEU A 112 -14.23 -31.66 2.51
C LEU A 112 -14.63 -30.29 3.11
N GLY A 113 -15.71 -29.69 2.63
CA GLY A 113 -16.12 -28.32 3.01
C GLY A 113 -15.26 -27.21 2.39
N LEU A 114 -14.58 -27.52 1.28
CA LEU A 114 -13.80 -26.62 0.46
C LEU A 114 -14.59 -26.13 -0.74
N LEU A 115 -14.07 -25.12 -1.44
CA LEU A 115 -14.69 -24.48 -2.60
C LEU A 115 -13.87 -24.79 -3.85
N PHE A 116 -14.53 -25.17 -4.93
CA PHE A 116 -13.89 -25.60 -6.16
C PHE A 116 -13.59 -24.43 -7.10
N GLY A 117 -12.32 -24.18 -7.40
CA GLY A 117 -11.81 -23.22 -8.36
C GLY A 117 -11.28 -23.86 -9.62
N VAL A 118 -11.54 -23.22 -10.75
CA VAL A 118 -10.93 -23.57 -12.04
C VAL A 118 -10.23 -22.36 -12.63
N TYR A 119 -9.30 -22.62 -13.53
CA TYR A 119 -8.58 -21.64 -14.34
C TYR A 119 -9.07 -21.70 -15.78
N GLU A 120 -9.15 -20.54 -16.42
CA GLU A 120 -9.36 -20.40 -17.85
C GLU A 120 -8.73 -19.07 -18.36
N ASP A 121 -8.84 -18.80 -19.65
CA ASP A 121 -8.18 -17.67 -20.30
C ASP A 121 -9.14 -16.83 -21.15
N ALA A 122 -8.98 -15.52 -21.11
CA ALA A 122 -9.69 -14.56 -21.96
C ALA A 122 -9.17 -14.52 -23.41
N GLY A 123 -8.27 -15.44 -23.76
CA GLY A 123 -7.74 -15.64 -25.09
C GLY A 123 -8.28 -16.90 -25.77
N ILE A 124 -7.75 -17.17 -26.97
CA ILE A 124 -8.09 -18.38 -27.75
C ILE A 124 -7.43 -19.63 -27.20
N LYS A 125 -6.37 -19.48 -26.41
CA LYS A 125 -5.63 -20.54 -25.71
C LYS A 125 -5.30 -20.11 -24.29
N THR A 126 -5.02 -21.08 -23.44
CA THR A 126 -4.55 -20.82 -22.07
C THR A 126 -3.08 -20.41 -22.03
N CYS A 127 -2.64 -19.84 -20.90
CA CYS A 127 -1.23 -19.49 -20.62
C CYS A 127 -0.36 -20.73 -20.34
N SER A 128 -0.47 -21.74 -21.16
CA SER A 128 0.30 -22.99 -21.01
C SER A 128 1.36 -23.07 -22.11
N GLU A 129 2.58 -22.62 -21.81
CA GLU A 129 3.67 -22.65 -22.77
C GLU A 129 3.94 -24.08 -23.26
N GLY A 130 3.98 -24.25 -24.59
CA GLY A 130 4.23 -25.55 -25.21
C GLY A 130 3.09 -26.57 -25.11
N GLN A 131 1.94 -26.19 -24.50
CA GLN A 131 0.73 -26.99 -24.45
C GLN A 131 -0.37 -26.33 -25.29
N ASP A 132 -0.99 -27.09 -26.18
CA ASP A 132 -2.10 -26.58 -27.00
C ASP A 132 -3.42 -26.83 -26.25
N GLN A 133 -3.87 -25.83 -25.49
CA GLN A 133 -5.08 -25.90 -24.66
C GLN A 133 -6.05 -24.80 -25.03
N ALA A 134 -7.34 -25.15 -25.16
CA ALA A 134 -8.37 -24.21 -25.60
C ALA A 134 -8.66 -23.15 -24.52
N GLY A 135 -8.67 -21.89 -24.90
CA GLY A 135 -9.17 -20.77 -24.07
C GLY A 135 -10.64 -20.44 -24.36
N SER A 136 -11.22 -19.53 -23.59
CA SER A 136 -12.66 -19.22 -23.63
C SER A 136 -13.05 -18.09 -24.58
N LEU A 137 -12.11 -17.41 -25.23
CA LEU A 137 -12.42 -16.29 -26.14
C LEU A 137 -13.42 -16.74 -27.23
N TYR A 138 -14.53 -16.03 -27.38
CA TYR A 138 -15.68 -16.34 -28.24
C TYR A 138 -16.55 -17.52 -27.81
N HIS A 139 -16.25 -18.15 -26.63
CA HIS A 139 -17.00 -19.29 -26.10
C HIS A 139 -17.52 -19.04 -24.68
N GLU A 140 -17.44 -17.83 -24.16
CA GLU A 140 -17.63 -17.47 -22.74
C GLU A 140 -18.99 -17.95 -22.21
N ALA A 141 -20.07 -17.80 -22.99
CA ALA A 141 -21.39 -18.25 -22.55
C ALA A 141 -21.52 -19.78 -22.42
N GLN A 142 -20.87 -20.53 -23.31
CA GLN A 142 -20.84 -21.98 -23.25
C GLN A 142 -19.96 -22.51 -22.12
N ASP A 143 -18.79 -21.87 -21.94
CA ASP A 143 -17.83 -22.27 -20.92
C ASP A 143 -18.35 -21.97 -19.52
N ALA A 144 -18.98 -20.80 -19.32
CA ALA A 144 -19.69 -20.50 -18.07
C ALA A 144 -20.75 -21.55 -17.72
N ALA A 145 -21.54 -22.00 -18.71
CA ALA A 145 -22.52 -23.06 -18.50
C ALA A 145 -21.84 -24.42 -18.20
N THR A 146 -20.71 -24.71 -18.84
CA THR A 146 -19.92 -25.92 -18.59
C THR A 146 -19.36 -25.90 -17.15
N PHE A 147 -18.78 -24.80 -16.72
CA PHE A 147 -18.26 -24.62 -15.35
C PHE A 147 -19.37 -24.76 -14.30
N MET A 148 -20.54 -24.20 -14.56
CA MET A 148 -21.70 -24.39 -13.68
C MET A 148 -22.13 -25.85 -13.59
N SER A 149 -22.02 -26.63 -14.68
CA SER A 149 -22.34 -28.06 -14.65
C SER A 149 -21.36 -28.88 -13.79
N TRP A 150 -20.14 -28.35 -13.55
CA TRP A 150 -19.12 -28.93 -12.65
C TRP A 150 -19.24 -28.39 -11.22
N ASN A 151 -20.18 -27.45 -11.00
CA ASN A 151 -20.45 -26.85 -9.72
C ASN A 151 -19.24 -26.04 -9.14
N ILE A 152 -18.52 -25.29 -9.98
CA ILE A 152 -17.40 -24.45 -9.55
C ILE A 152 -17.87 -23.29 -8.64
N ASP A 153 -16.99 -22.82 -7.75
CA ASP A 153 -17.18 -21.68 -6.85
C ASP A 153 -16.31 -20.48 -7.22
N SER A 154 -15.23 -20.69 -7.96
CA SER A 154 -14.37 -19.63 -8.45
C SER A 154 -13.83 -19.90 -9.84
N LEU A 155 -13.56 -18.82 -10.57
CA LEU A 155 -12.90 -18.81 -11.86
C LEU A 155 -11.75 -17.82 -11.85
N LYS A 156 -10.50 -18.29 -12.04
CA LYS A 156 -9.35 -17.47 -12.42
C LYS A 156 -9.35 -17.34 -13.94
N TYR A 157 -9.29 -16.12 -14.47
CA TYR A 157 -9.44 -15.85 -15.88
C TYR A 157 -8.26 -15.01 -16.39
N ASP A 158 -7.39 -15.64 -17.16
CA ASP A 158 -6.06 -15.15 -17.55
C ASP A 158 -6.07 -14.31 -18.84
N ASN A 159 -4.89 -13.95 -19.37
CA ASN A 159 -4.71 -12.92 -20.40
C ASN A 159 -3.83 -13.33 -21.59
N CYS A 160 -3.46 -14.58 -21.76
CA CYS A 160 -2.68 -15.03 -22.90
C CYS A 160 -3.50 -15.08 -24.19
N TYR A 161 -2.83 -15.05 -25.36
CA TYR A 161 -3.44 -15.17 -26.69
C TYR A 161 -4.69 -14.29 -26.89
N SER A 162 -4.62 -13.07 -26.39
CA SER A 162 -5.75 -12.16 -26.26
C SER A 162 -6.24 -11.54 -27.58
N ASP A 163 -5.39 -11.48 -28.60
CA ASP A 163 -5.71 -10.93 -29.93
C ASP A 163 -5.85 -12.00 -31.03
N ALA A 164 -5.98 -13.28 -30.63
CA ALA A 164 -6.07 -14.43 -31.51
C ALA A 164 -4.80 -14.74 -32.34
N ALA A 165 -3.63 -14.17 -31.98
CA ALA A 165 -2.37 -14.60 -32.58
C ALA A 165 -1.88 -15.93 -31.97
N THR A 166 -0.77 -16.45 -32.47
CA THR A 166 -0.35 -17.82 -32.17
C THR A 166 0.92 -17.93 -31.34
N ASP A 167 1.63 -16.82 -31.13
CA ASP A 167 2.90 -16.82 -30.40
C ASP A 167 2.65 -16.57 -28.91
N TYR A 168 3.24 -17.40 -28.05
CA TYR A 168 3.15 -17.25 -26.59
C TYR A 168 4.06 -16.12 -26.10
N PRO A 169 3.62 -15.32 -25.11
CA PRO A 169 2.28 -15.26 -24.48
C PRO A 169 1.24 -14.46 -25.29
N ASN A 170 1.66 -13.79 -26.37
CA ASN A 170 0.83 -13.00 -27.26
C ASN A 170 -0.12 -12.03 -26.55
N VAL A 171 0.41 -11.21 -25.69
CA VAL A 171 -0.30 -10.15 -24.96
C VAL A 171 0.09 -8.80 -25.50
N ASP A 172 -0.91 -7.97 -25.76
CA ASP A 172 -0.70 -6.55 -26.06
C ASP A 172 -0.59 -5.77 -24.74
N TYR A 173 0.62 -5.38 -24.37
CA TYR A 173 0.87 -4.57 -23.18
C TYR A 173 0.57 -3.07 -23.36
N ALA A 174 0.27 -2.65 -24.58
CA ALA A 174 -0.16 -1.29 -24.90
C ALA A 174 -1.40 -1.33 -25.81
N PRO A 175 -2.52 -1.89 -25.34
CA PRO A 175 -3.67 -2.15 -26.17
C PRO A 175 -4.31 -0.86 -26.70
N SER A 176 -4.75 -0.87 -27.94
CA SER A 176 -5.49 0.24 -28.54
C SER A 176 -6.97 0.29 -28.12
N THR A 177 -7.46 -0.77 -27.50
CA THR A 177 -8.80 -0.90 -26.92
C THR A 177 -8.71 -1.59 -25.57
N SER A 178 -9.52 -1.15 -24.59
CA SER A 178 -9.45 -1.73 -23.26
C SER A 178 -9.67 -3.25 -23.24
N PRO A 179 -8.82 -4.02 -22.56
CA PRO A 179 -9.00 -5.45 -22.36
C PRO A 179 -10.28 -5.78 -21.57
N SER A 180 -10.84 -4.81 -20.84
CA SER A 180 -12.06 -4.95 -20.05
C SER A 180 -13.24 -5.57 -20.81
N LEU A 181 -13.31 -5.40 -22.13
CA LEU A 181 -14.39 -5.94 -22.97
C LEU A 181 -14.38 -7.48 -22.99
N ARG A 182 -13.21 -8.13 -22.99
CA ARG A 182 -13.09 -9.60 -22.96
C ARG A 182 -13.55 -10.13 -21.60
N TYR A 183 -13.13 -9.50 -20.52
CA TYR A 183 -13.56 -9.86 -19.16
C TYR A 183 -15.05 -9.60 -18.93
N ALA A 184 -15.60 -8.50 -19.47
CA ALA A 184 -17.03 -8.21 -19.40
C ALA A 184 -17.90 -9.28 -20.08
N ASN A 185 -17.41 -9.93 -21.16
CA ASN A 185 -18.12 -11.02 -21.79
C ASN A 185 -18.26 -12.22 -20.84
N MET A 186 -17.18 -12.61 -20.15
CA MET A 186 -17.20 -13.68 -19.15
C MET A 186 -18.07 -13.28 -17.95
N THR A 187 -17.96 -12.04 -17.43
CA THR A 187 -18.84 -11.54 -16.36
C THR A 187 -20.32 -11.73 -16.72
N LYS A 188 -20.70 -11.27 -17.93
CA LYS A 188 -22.08 -11.41 -18.43
C LYS A 188 -22.49 -12.88 -18.54
N ALA A 189 -21.60 -13.75 -18.95
CA ALA A 189 -21.85 -15.19 -19.06
C ALA A 189 -22.06 -15.85 -17.69
N LEU A 190 -21.27 -15.46 -16.69
CA LEU A 190 -21.39 -15.92 -15.30
C LEU A 190 -22.65 -15.36 -14.63
N ASP A 191 -22.98 -14.09 -14.85
CA ASP A 191 -24.20 -13.46 -14.32
C ASP A 191 -25.50 -14.09 -14.86
N ALA A 192 -25.43 -14.70 -16.03
CA ALA A 192 -26.57 -15.45 -16.61
C ALA A 192 -26.78 -16.82 -15.97
N GLN A 193 -25.89 -17.26 -15.09
CA GLN A 193 -25.97 -18.54 -14.40
C GLN A 193 -26.82 -18.44 -13.12
N SER A 194 -27.17 -19.61 -12.55
CA SER A 194 -28.07 -19.70 -11.39
C SER A 194 -27.39 -19.39 -10.05
N ARG A 195 -26.07 -19.26 -10.01
CA ARG A 195 -25.26 -19.13 -8.79
C ARG A 195 -24.10 -18.16 -9.02
N SER A 196 -23.79 -17.38 -7.99
CA SER A 196 -22.61 -16.50 -7.98
C SER A 196 -21.32 -17.31 -7.94
N VAL A 197 -20.30 -16.80 -8.64
CA VAL A 197 -18.95 -17.35 -8.70
C VAL A 197 -17.97 -16.23 -8.31
N LEU A 198 -16.95 -16.57 -7.54
CA LEU A 198 -15.81 -15.67 -7.31
C LEU A 198 -15.05 -15.52 -8.65
N PHE A 199 -15.12 -14.34 -9.25
CA PHE A 199 -14.44 -14.07 -10.51
C PHE A 199 -13.14 -13.33 -10.27
N GLN A 200 -12.02 -13.96 -10.63
CA GLN A 200 -10.65 -13.48 -10.43
C GLN A 200 -10.08 -13.07 -11.79
N ILE A 201 -9.92 -11.78 -11.98
CA ILE A 201 -9.39 -11.20 -13.22
C ILE A 201 -7.87 -11.21 -13.16
N CYS A 202 -7.23 -12.06 -13.96
CA CYS A 202 -5.79 -12.23 -14.02
C CYS A 202 -5.22 -11.55 -15.27
N GLU A 203 -5.27 -10.23 -15.32
CA GLU A 203 -4.97 -9.44 -16.52
C GLU A 203 -3.60 -8.72 -16.42
N TRP A 204 -2.84 -8.98 -15.35
CA TRP A 204 -1.44 -8.57 -15.14
C TRP A 204 -1.21 -7.05 -15.03
N GLY A 205 -2.25 -6.30 -14.72
CA GLY A 205 -2.17 -4.86 -14.52
C GLY A 205 -2.18 -4.03 -15.81
N VAL A 206 -2.36 -4.64 -16.98
CA VAL A 206 -2.44 -3.92 -18.26
C VAL A 206 -3.66 -3.02 -18.28
N ASP A 207 -3.49 -1.77 -18.73
CA ASP A 207 -4.57 -0.77 -18.75
C ASP A 207 -5.19 -0.48 -17.38
N PHE A 208 -4.39 -0.62 -16.32
CA PHE A 208 -4.73 -0.34 -14.91
C PHE A 208 -6.10 -0.87 -14.49
N PRO A 209 -6.24 -2.18 -14.25
CA PRO A 209 -7.51 -2.84 -14.02
C PRO A 209 -8.31 -2.31 -12.84
N ALA A 210 -7.68 -1.63 -11.88
CA ALA A 210 -8.38 -0.97 -10.78
C ALA A 210 -9.48 0.01 -11.24
N LEU A 211 -9.40 0.56 -12.47
CA LEU A 211 -10.41 1.47 -13.01
C LEU A 211 -11.66 0.75 -13.54
N TRP A 212 -11.55 -0.51 -13.95
CA TRP A 212 -12.66 -1.21 -14.62
C TRP A 212 -12.99 -2.58 -14.02
N ALA A 213 -12.00 -3.30 -13.48
CA ALA A 213 -12.20 -4.65 -12.93
C ALA A 213 -13.17 -4.70 -11.73
N PRO A 214 -13.23 -3.70 -10.82
CA PRO A 214 -14.20 -3.68 -9.72
C PRO A 214 -15.68 -3.78 -10.16
N ALA A 215 -15.99 -3.42 -11.41
CA ALA A 215 -17.32 -3.54 -11.98
C ALA A 215 -17.59 -4.92 -12.57
N LEU A 216 -16.55 -5.72 -12.80
CA LEU A 216 -16.61 -6.98 -13.54
C LEU A 216 -16.33 -8.21 -12.69
N GLY A 217 -15.44 -8.12 -11.72
CA GLY A 217 -14.98 -9.24 -10.90
C GLY A 217 -14.76 -8.87 -9.45
N ASN A 218 -14.30 -9.83 -8.67
CA ASN A 218 -14.10 -9.72 -7.23
C ASN A 218 -12.64 -9.48 -6.84
N THR A 219 -11.70 -9.95 -7.66
CA THR A 219 -10.27 -9.68 -7.52
C THR A 219 -9.66 -9.33 -8.87
N TRP A 220 -8.55 -8.60 -8.87
CA TRP A 220 -7.79 -8.33 -10.10
C TRP A 220 -6.31 -8.27 -9.81
N ARG A 221 -5.53 -8.98 -10.62
CA ARG A 221 -4.07 -8.92 -10.60
C ARG A 221 -3.60 -7.51 -10.94
N ILE A 222 -2.74 -6.97 -10.10
CA ILE A 222 -2.21 -5.60 -10.27
C ILE A 222 -0.99 -5.54 -11.17
N GLY A 223 -0.34 -6.66 -11.42
CA GLY A 223 0.91 -6.74 -12.18
C GLY A 223 1.22 -8.14 -12.66
N ASN A 224 2.40 -8.29 -13.23
CA ASN A 224 2.95 -9.55 -13.71
C ASN A 224 3.16 -10.56 -12.57
N ASP A 225 3.32 -11.83 -12.93
CA ASP A 225 3.46 -12.93 -11.99
C ASP A 225 4.61 -12.74 -11.00
N ILE A 226 4.38 -13.21 -9.79
CA ILE A 226 5.44 -13.33 -8.78
C ILE A 226 6.46 -14.35 -9.26
N ILE A 227 7.74 -14.05 -9.09
CA ILE A 227 8.85 -14.95 -9.40
C ILE A 227 9.54 -15.38 -8.10
N PRO A 228 10.24 -16.54 -8.07
CA PRO A 228 10.91 -17.02 -6.87
C PRO A 228 12.21 -16.25 -6.57
N ASP A 229 12.12 -14.93 -6.41
CA ASP A 229 13.19 -13.99 -6.11
C ASP A 229 12.68 -12.91 -5.16
N TRP A 230 13.42 -12.59 -4.09
CA TRP A 230 13.00 -11.60 -3.10
C TRP A 230 12.68 -10.22 -3.71
N ARG A 231 13.40 -9.80 -4.77
CA ARG A 231 13.15 -8.51 -5.44
C ARG A 231 11.75 -8.40 -6.04
N THR A 232 11.10 -9.53 -6.32
CA THR A 232 9.70 -9.51 -6.83
C THR A 232 8.76 -8.86 -5.82
N ILE A 233 9.02 -9.03 -4.52
CA ILE A 233 8.20 -8.41 -3.45
C ILE A 233 8.27 -6.89 -3.55
N PHE A 234 9.47 -6.31 -3.67
CA PHE A 234 9.63 -4.87 -3.84
C PHE A 234 8.95 -4.35 -5.11
N ARG A 235 9.11 -5.05 -6.24
CA ARG A 235 8.44 -4.73 -7.51
C ARG A 235 6.91 -4.69 -7.37
N ILE A 236 6.32 -5.71 -6.76
CA ILE A 236 4.87 -5.83 -6.59
C ILE A 236 4.35 -4.76 -5.62
N LEU A 237 5.06 -4.48 -4.54
CA LEU A 237 4.69 -3.44 -3.58
C LEU A 237 4.65 -2.05 -4.24
N ASN A 238 5.59 -1.75 -5.14
CA ASN A 238 5.58 -0.49 -5.87
C ASN A 238 4.35 -0.36 -6.79
N GLN A 239 3.83 -1.47 -7.32
CA GLN A 239 2.56 -1.50 -8.06
C GLN A 239 1.33 -1.46 -7.14
N ALA A 240 1.45 -1.92 -5.89
CA ALA A 240 0.35 -1.90 -4.93
C ALA A 240 -0.02 -0.47 -4.48
N VAL A 241 0.96 0.45 -4.44
CA VAL A 241 0.75 1.84 -3.95
C VAL A 241 -0.46 2.51 -4.62
N PRO A 242 -0.56 2.63 -5.96
CA PRO A 242 -1.69 3.27 -6.60
C PRO A 242 -2.99 2.45 -6.55
N ASN A 243 -2.92 1.17 -6.21
CA ASN A 243 -4.09 0.29 -6.12
C ASN A 243 -4.82 0.38 -4.76
N GLN A 244 -4.15 0.85 -3.72
CA GLN A 244 -4.69 0.93 -2.37
C GLN A 244 -6.06 1.64 -2.27
N PRO A 245 -6.32 2.78 -2.95
CA PRO A 245 -7.61 3.47 -2.86
C PRO A 245 -8.80 2.67 -3.43
N TYR A 246 -8.55 1.61 -4.19
CA TYR A 246 -9.58 0.79 -4.84
C TYR A 246 -9.94 -0.45 -4.03
N THR A 247 -9.27 -0.72 -2.89
CA THR A 247 -9.61 -1.82 -1.99
C THR A 247 -10.97 -1.62 -1.32
N GLY A 248 -11.70 -2.70 -1.15
CA GLY A 248 -12.96 -2.67 -0.39
C GLY A 248 -13.77 -3.96 -0.48
N PRO A 249 -14.79 -4.13 0.37
CA PRO A 249 -15.60 -5.34 0.39
C PRO A 249 -16.17 -5.69 -0.99
N GLY A 250 -15.91 -6.92 -1.43
CA GLY A 250 -16.34 -7.44 -2.74
C GLY A 250 -15.37 -7.15 -3.89
N GLN A 251 -14.27 -6.40 -3.63
CA GLN A 251 -13.31 -6.01 -4.66
C GLN A 251 -11.90 -5.83 -4.07
N TRP A 252 -10.94 -6.64 -4.54
CA TRP A 252 -9.62 -6.72 -3.94
C TRP A 252 -8.52 -6.72 -5.01
N PRO A 253 -7.56 -5.77 -4.93
CA PRO A 253 -6.31 -5.87 -5.69
C PRO A 253 -5.59 -7.15 -5.32
N ASP A 254 -5.17 -7.92 -6.30
CA ASP A 254 -4.49 -9.20 -6.15
C ASP A 254 -2.99 -9.01 -6.43
N LEU A 255 -2.18 -9.18 -5.40
CA LEU A 255 -0.72 -9.05 -5.45
C LEU A 255 -0.04 -10.35 -5.92
N ASP A 256 -0.83 -11.33 -6.37
CA ASP A 256 -0.45 -12.68 -6.69
C ASP A 256 -0.40 -13.64 -5.48
N MET A 257 -0.11 -14.91 -5.76
CA MET A 257 -0.11 -15.99 -4.78
C MET A 257 1.00 -15.84 -3.74
N LEU A 258 0.80 -16.51 -2.62
CA LEU A 258 1.80 -16.59 -1.55
C LEU A 258 2.85 -17.67 -1.90
N GLU A 259 4.11 -17.29 -1.84
CA GLU A 259 5.26 -18.21 -1.94
C GLU A 259 5.64 -18.85 -0.59
N VAL A 260 4.87 -18.59 0.46
CA VAL A 260 5.06 -19.19 1.79
C VAL A 260 4.95 -20.70 1.69
N GLY A 261 6.00 -21.41 2.11
CA GLY A 261 6.09 -22.86 2.05
C GLY A 261 6.56 -23.42 0.70
N ASN A 262 6.87 -22.59 -0.28
CA ASN A 262 7.38 -23.02 -1.59
C ASN A 262 8.92 -23.15 -1.64
N ASN A 263 9.60 -22.95 -0.50
CA ASN A 263 11.06 -23.04 -0.35
C ASN A 263 11.87 -22.06 -1.22
N VAL A 264 11.30 -20.92 -1.54
CA VAL A 264 11.95 -19.86 -2.34
C VAL A 264 12.44 -18.71 -1.47
N PHE A 265 11.84 -18.51 -0.31
CA PHE A 265 12.14 -17.44 0.64
C PHE A 265 12.69 -18.00 1.97
N THR A 266 13.45 -17.19 2.68
CA THR A 266 13.79 -17.42 4.09
C THR A 266 12.55 -17.25 4.96
N THR A 267 12.58 -17.75 6.20
CA THR A 267 11.46 -17.55 7.16
C THR A 267 11.14 -16.07 7.38
N ALA A 268 12.14 -15.20 7.44
CA ALA A 268 11.93 -13.75 7.61
C ALA A 268 11.26 -13.13 6.38
N GLU A 269 11.66 -13.53 5.18
CA GLU A 269 11.04 -13.11 3.92
C GLU A 269 9.60 -13.64 3.79
N GLU A 270 9.34 -14.89 4.20
CA GLU A 270 7.98 -15.45 4.24
C GLU A 270 7.08 -14.67 5.21
N GLN A 271 7.59 -14.30 6.40
CA GLN A 271 6.87 -13.46 7.37
C GLN A 271 6.55 -12.08 6.78
N THR A 272 7.52 -11.46 6.11
CA THR A 272 7.35 -10.15 5.48
C THR A 272 6.33 -10.22 4.34
N HIS A 273 6.49 -11.19 3.44
CA HIS A 273 5.57 -11.44 2.33
C HIS A 273 4.12 -11.64 2.82
N PHE A 274 3.91 -12.56 3.76
CA PHE A 274 2.59 -12.84 4.33
C PHE A 274 1.98 -11.62 5.02
N SER A 275 2.79 -10.88 5.81
CA SER A 275 2.35 -9.67 6.50
C SER A 275 1.85 -8.60 5.53
N LEU A 276 2.61 -8.34 4.46
CA LEU A 276 2.28 -7.29 3.48
C LEU A 276 1.04 -7.64 2.66
N TRP A 277 0.93 -8.88 2.15
CA TRP A 277 -0.29 -9.34 1.48
C TRP A 277 -1.51 -9.21 2.38
N ALA A 278 -1.37 -9.56 3.66
CA ALA A 278 -2.46 -9.46 4.62
C ALA A 278 -2.88 -8.01 4.87
N ILE A 279 -1.96 -7.10 5.19
CA ILE A 279 -2.32 -5.73 5.55
C ILE A 279 -2.74 -4.87 4.34
N ILE A 280 -2.25 -5.18 3.14
CA ILE A 280 -2.65 -4.52 1.88
C ILE A 280 -4.00 -5.05 1.37
N LYS A 281 -4.52 -6.13 1.98
CA LYS A 281 -5.80 -6.77 1.62
C LYS A 281 -5.76 -7.53 0.29
N SER A 282 -4.62 -8.11 -0.07
CA SER A 282 -4.55 -9.08 -1.16
C SER A 282 -5.28 -10.38 -0.80
N PRO A 283 -5.80 -11.13 -1.76
CA PRO A 283 -6.14 -12.55 -1.56
C PRO A 283 -4.97 -13.32 -0.93
N LEU A 284 -5.26 -14.21 0.02
CA LEU A 284 -4.28 -15.09 0.64
C LEU A 284 -4.38 -16.49 0.02
N VAL A 285 -3.80 -16.65 -1.16
CA VAL A 285 -3.81 -17.91 -1.92
C VAL A 285 -2.43 -18.53 -1.88
N VAL A 286 -2.31 -19.68 -1.23
CA VAL A 286 -1.03 -20.40 -1.11
C VAL A 286 -0.66 -21.04 -2.44
N GLY A 287 0.52 -20.72 -2.97
CA GLY A 287 1.08 -21.28 -4.20
C GLY A 287 2.02 -22.48 -3.97
N GLY A 288 2.46 -22.69 -2.72
CA GLY A 288 3.35 -23.79 -2.34
C GLY A 288 2.62 -25.12 -2.18
N ALA A 289 3.37 -26.24 -2.25
CA ALA A 289 2.85 -27.57 -1.93
C ALA A 289 2.63 -27.71 -0.41
N LEU A 290 1.41 -28.01 -0.01
CA LEU A 290 1.10 -28.32 1.40
C LEU A 290 1.52 -29.76 1.72
N LYS A 291 1.13 -30.69 0.85
CA LYS A 291 1.51 -32.10 0.95
C LYS A 291 1.28 -32.85 -0.37
N ASP A 292 2.28 -33.51 -0.85
CA ASP A 292 2.16 -34.49 -1.93
C ASP A 292 3.05 -35.72 -1.67
N GLU A 293 3.32 -36.53 -2.71
CA GLU A 293 4.17 -37.74 -2.59
C GLU A 293 5.62 -37.38 -2.17
N TYR A 294 6.11 -36.17 -2.54
CA TYR A 294 7.52 -35.78 -2.41
C TYR A 294 7.73 -34.60 -1.46
N THR A 295 6.68 -33.80 -1.19
CA THR A 295 6.77 -32.52 -0.51
C THR A 295 5.80 -32.48 0.67
N SER A 296 6.25 -31.88 1.77
CA SER A 296 5.40 -31.42 2.87
C SER A 296 5.84 -30.03 3.27
N ILE A 297 4.88 -29.17 3.55
CA ILE A 297 5.18 -27.82 4.04
C ILE A 297 6.01 -27.89 5.34
N SER A 298 6.97 -26.97 5.49
CA SER A 298 7.76 -26.87 6.72
C SER A 298 6.90 -26.42 7.91
N GLU A 299 7.28 -26.80 9.13
CA GLU A 299 6.61 -26.36 10.34
C GLU A 299 6.63 -24.82 10.47
N ALA A 300 7.77 -24.19 10.16
CA ALA A 300 7.92 -22.74 10.21
C ALA A 300 6.98 -22.01 9.22
N SER A 301 6.89 -22.46 7.98
CA SER A 301 5.99 -21.88 6.97
C SER A 301 4.51 -22.11 7.34
N LEU A 302 4.20 -23.30 7.91
CA LEU A 302 2.85 -23.59 8.38
C LEU A 302 2.45 -22.65 9.53
N GLU A 303 3.34 -22.41 10.51
CA GLU A 303 3.10 -21.47 11.61
C GLU A 303 2.82 -20.03 11.09
N ILE A 304 3.50 -19.63 10.02
CA ILE A 304 3.24 -18.33 9.37
C ILE A 304 1.84 -18.31 8.79
N LEU A 305 1.45 -19.29 7.98
CA LEU A 305 0.11 -19.38 7.37
C LEU A 305 -1.02 -19.49 8.41
N MET A 306 -0.72 -20.01 9.60
CA MET A 306 -1.68 -20.19 10.70
C MET A 306 -1.75 -18.99 11.64
N ASN A 307 -0.99 -17.91 11.41
CA ASN A 307 -0.99 -16.76 12.29
C ASN A 307 -2.33 -16.02 12.24
N LYS A 308 -3.13 -16.20 13.30
CA LYS A 308 -4.50 -15.68 13.40
C LYS A 308 -4.57 -14.16 13.44
N ASP A 309 -3.55 -13.49 13.98
CA ASP A 309 -3.52 -12.03 14.02
C ASP A 309 -3.35 -11.48 12.61
N VAL A 310 -2.40 -12.01 11.85
CA VAL A 310 -2.12 -11.60 10.46
C VAL A 310 -3.31 -11.91 9.55
N ILE A 311 -3.90 -13.11 9.66
CA ILE A 311 -5.15 -13.45 8.97
C ILE A 311 -6.26 -12.47 9.37
N GLY A 312 -6.37 -12.13 10.66
CA GLY A 312 -7.35 -11.17 11.18
C GLY A 312 -7.20 -9.78 10.57
N TYR A 313 -5.97 -9.33 10.29
CA TYR A 313 -5.75 -8.08 9.58
C TYR A 313 -6.24 -8.12 8.13
N ASN A 314 -6.02 -9.22 7.44
CA ASN A 314 -6.53 -9.42 6.08
C ASN A 314 -8.05 -9.46 6.04
N GLN A 315 -8.67 -10.16 6.98
CA GLN A 315 -10.11 -10.40 7.07
C GLN A 315 -10.87 -9.31 7.84
N ASP A 316 -10.21 -8.22 8.25
CA ASP A 316 -10.84 -7.12 8.99
C ASP A 316 -11.97 -6.48 8.18
N SER A 317 -13.13 -6.33 8.83
CA SER A 317 -14.40 -5.91 8.20
C SER A 317 -14.40 -4.48 7.69
N LEU A 318 -13.45 -3.63 8.09
CA LEU A 318 -13.30 -2.28 7.56
C LEU A 318 -12.91 -2.32 6.07
N GLY A 319 -12.18 -3.37 5.65
CA GLY A 319 -11.81 -3.60 4.24
C GLY A 319 -10.88 -2.53 3.64
N VAL A 320 -10.12 -1.81 4.45
CA VAL A 320 -9.18 -0.78 4.00
C VAL A 320 -7.76 -1.33 4.03
N GLY A 321 -7.09 -1.32 2.90
CA GLY A 321 -5.69 -1.77 2.79
C GLY A 321 -4.71 -0.76 3.38
N ALA A 322 -3.57 -1.25 3.86
CA ALA A 322 -2.44 -0.42 4.26
C ALA A 322 -1.82 0.28 3.04
N GLY A 323 -1.36 1.51 3.22
CA GLY A 323 -0.61 2.28 2.24
C GLY A 323 0.81 2.58 2.70
N LEU A 324 1.70 2.83 1.76
CA LEU A 324 3.06 3.29 2.03
C LEU A 324 3.02 4.67 2.73
N LYS A 325 3.73 4.81 3.84
CA LYS A 325 3.80 6.04 4.64
C LYS A 325 5.15 6.72 4.54
N ARG A 326 6.22 5.95 4.59
CA ARG A 326 7.60 6.42 4.57
C ARG A 326 8.47 5.45 3.79
N ARG A 327 9.47 5.98 3.10
CA ARG A 327 10.54 5.19 2.49
C ARG A 327 11.86 5.91 2.67
N TRP A 328 12.77 5.30 3.40
CA TRP A 328 14.15 5.76 3.57
C TRP A 328 15.03 4.92 2.65
N THR A 329 15.21 5.40 1.43
CA THR A 329 15.94 4.68 0.37
C THR A 329 17.39 4.42 0.76
N GLU A 330 18.06 5.42 1.31
CA GLU A 330 19.49 5.32 1.67
C GLU A 330 19.70 4.39 2.88
N GLU A 331 18.76 4.35 3.81
CA GLU A 331 18.81 3.49 5.00
C GLU A 331 18.17 2.12 4.78
N GLY A 332 17.58 1.87 3.62
CA GLY A 332 17.03 0.56 3.24
C GLY A 332 15.87 0.10 4.12
N TYR A 333 14.95 0.98 4.54
CA TYR A 333 13.72 0.58 5.22
C TYR A 333 12.52 1.44 4.84
N GLU A 334 11.30 0.92 5.09
CA GLU A 334 10.06 1.63 4.81
C GLU A 334 8.94 1.25 5.78
N VAL A 335 7.92 2.12 5.86
CA VAL A 335 6.76 1.96 6.73
C VAL A 335 5.48 1.89 5.91
N TRP A 336 4.70 0.84 6.13
CA TRP A 336 3.33 0.67 5.64
C TRP A 336 2.36 0.70 6.81
N SER A 337 1.19 1.32 6.65
CA SER A 337 0.18 1.35 7.71
C SER A 337 -1.22 1.54 7.16
N GLY A 338 -2.19 0.94 7.85
CA GLY A 338 -3.60 1.06 7.53
C GLY A 338 -4.51 0.89 8.74
N PRO A 339 -5.75 1.40 8.67
CA PRO A 339 -6.71 1.30 9.76
C PRO A 339 -7.28 -0.10 9.86
N LEU A 340 -7.63 -0.49 11.08
CA LEU A 340 -8.39 -1.69 11.42
C LEU A 340 -9.68 -1.29 12.16
N SER A 341 -10.65 -2.19 12.17
CA SER A 341 -11.87 -2.01 12.96
C SER A 341 -11.56 -1.88 14.46
N GLY A 342 -12.37 -1.11 15.20
CA GLY A 342 -12.21 -0.94 16.66
C GLY A 342 -11.12 0.04 17.06
N ASP A 343 -10.92 1.12 16.29
CA ASP A 343 -9.97 2.20 16.57
C ASP A 343 -8.52 1.68 16.73
N ARG A 344 -8.16 0.73 15.87
CA ARG A 344 -6.81 0.16 15.79
C ARG A 344 -6.18 0.52 14.44
N ILE A 345 -4.87 0.45 14.38
CA ILE A 345 -4.12 0.43 13.13
C ILE A 345 -3.11 -0.71 13.13
N VAL A 346 -2.75 -1.18 11.95
CA VAL A 346 -1.61 -2.04 11.72
C VAL A 346 -0.48 -1.23 11.07
N ALA A 347 0.75 -1.46 11.51
CA ALA A 347 1.94 -0.87 10.92
C ALA A 347 3.00 -1.94 10.67
N ALA A 348 3.66 -1.88 9.52
CA ALA A 348 4.78 -2.75 9.16
C ALA A 348 6.00 -1.88 8.87
N VAL A 349 7.12 -2.14 9.55
CA VAL A 349 8.42 -1.54 9.24
C VAL A 349 9.29 -2.62 8.64
N ILE A 350 9.66 -2.47 7.37
CA ILE A 350 10.36 -3.48 6.57
C ILE A 350 11.85 -3.17 6.57
N ASN A 351 12.65 -4.20 6.79
CA ASN A 351 14.10 -4.17 6.60
C ASN A 351 14.45 -4.67 5.20
N TRP A 352 14.89 -3.79 4.31
CA TRP A 352 15.34 -4.16 2.97
C TRP A 352 16.81 -4.57 2.91
N ASP A 353 17.56 -4.40 4.01
CA ASP A 353 18.98 -4.77 4.07
C ASP A 353 19.20 -6.27 4.28
N ASP A 354 20.35 -6.74 3.84
CA ASP A 354 20.84 -8.12 3.98
C ASP A 354 21.35 -8.46 5.40
N VAL A 355 21.14 -7.56 6.39
CA VAL A 355 21.59 -7.74 7.76
C VAL A 355 20.48 -7.47 8.77
N GLU A 356 20.52 -8.19 9.89
CA GLU A 356 19.66 -7.92 11.03
C GLU A 356 20.03 -6.58 11.66
N ARG A 357 19.02 -5.78 12.04
CA ARG A 357 19.19 -4.49 12.71
C ARG A 357 17.97 -4.10 13.53
N ASP A 358 18.15 -3.18 14.45
CA ASP A 358 17.05 -2.57 15.16
C ASP A 358 16.35 -1.54 14.25
N LEU A 359 15.04 -1.68 14.09
CA LEU A 359 14.19 -0.70 13.42
C LEU A 359 13.22 -0.06 14.39
N THR A 360 12.86 1.18 14.13
CA THR A 360 11.97 1.99 14.95
C THR A 360 10.79 2.49 14.13
N LEU A 361 9.58 2.27 14.64
CA LEU A 361 8.40 2.99 14.20
C LEU A 361 8.24 4.24 15.05
N ASP A 362 8.41 5.41 14.47
CA ASP A 362 7.98 6.66 15.09
C ASP A 362 6.47 6.81 14.88
N LEU A 363 5.71 6.97 15.97
CA LEU A 363 4.24 7.02 15.88
C LEU A 363 3.73 8.12 14.94
N PRO A 364 4.35 9.32 14.85
CA PRO A 364 3.95 10.33 13.89
C PRO A 364 4.05 9.91 12.42
N ASP A 365 4.92 8.96 12.06
CA ASP A 365 5.02 8.45 10.68
C ASP A 365 3.76 7.73 10.21
N VAL A 366 2.99 7.22 11.17
CA VAL A 366 1.67 6.60 10.92
C VAL A 366 0.51 7.48 11.40
N GLY A 367 0.77 8.77 11.61
CA GLY A 367 -0.25 9.77 11.98
C GLY A 367 -0.68 9.73 13.44
N LEU A 368 0.10 9.08 14.32
CA LEU A 368 -0.24 8.94 15.73
C LEU A 368 0.68 9.73 16.64
N GLN A 369 0.16 10.08 17.83
CA GLN A 369 0.93 10.63 18.94
C GLN A 369 1.03 9.66 20.12
N TYR A 370 0.11 8.72 20.21
CA TYR A 370 0.01 7.78 21.33
C TYR A 370 -0.63 6.48 20.86
N ALA A 371 -0.16 5.39 21.42
CA ALA A 371 -0.80 4.09 21.38
C ALA A 371 -0.91 3.54 22.80
N GLY A 372 -2.13 3.28 23.26
CA GLY A 372 -2.41 2.69 24.58
C GLY A 372 -1.92 1.26 24.66
N SER A 373 -1.95 0.54 23.54
CA SER A 373 -1.40 -0.81 23.40
C SER A 373 -0.62 -0.94 22.10
N VAL A 374 0.50 -1.66 22.17
CA VAL A 374 1.31 -2.08 21.03
C VAL A 374 1.55 -3.57 21.14
N LYS A 375 1.25 -4.31 20.09
CA LYS A 375 1.52 -5.75 19.96
C LYS A 375 2.47 -5.99 18.80
N ASP A 376 3.65 -6.49 19.09
CA ASP A 376 4.66 -6.93 18.11
C ASP A 376 4.38 -8.40 17.76
N ILE A 377 3.91 -8.63 16.55
CA ILE A 377 3.36 -9.92 16.13
C ILE A 377 4.44 -10.99 16.03
N TRP A 378 5.52 -10.70 15.29
CA TRP A 378 6.59 -11.67 15.07
C TRP A 378 7.58 -11.71 16.23
N GLY A 379 7.80 -10.57 16.92
CA GLY A 379 8.62 -10.51 18.12
C GLY A 379 7.96 -11.11 19.37
N GLY A 380 6.64 -11.36 19.33
CA GLY A 380 5.88 -11.93 20.46
C GLY A 380 5.88 -11.04 21.70
N LYS A 381 6.02 -9.72 21.54
CA LYS A 381 6.10 -8.74 22.62
C LYS A 381 4.89 -7.82 22.63
N SER A 382 4.66 -7.18 23.77
CA SER A 382 3.63 -6.15 23.92
C SER A 382 4.16 -5.00 24.78
N ALA A 383 3.68 -3.79 24.50
CA ALA A 383 3.96 -2.60 25.27
C ALA A 383 2.65 -1.82 25.51
N GLU A 384 2.61 -1.04 26.59
CA GLU A 384 1.46 -0.20 26.91
C GLU A 384 1.91 1.26 27.08
N GLY A 385 1.03 2.20 26.70
CA GLY A 385 1.24 3.62 26.92
C GLY A 385 2.39 4.23 26.13
N VAL A 386 2.59 3.77 24.89
CA VAL A 386 3.66 4.25 24.01
C VAL A 386 3.35 5.66 23.51
N LYS A 387 4.26 6.60 23.72
CA LYS A 387 4.08 8.04 23.45
C LYS A 387 4.90 8.61 22.28
N THR A 388 5.93 7.89 21.84
CA THR A 388 6.84 8.41 20.82
C THR A 388 7.13 7.40 19.73
N SER A 389 7.66 6.24 20.09
CA SER A 389 8.14 5.23 19.14
C SER A 389 8.15 3.84 19.77
N TYR A 390 8.19 2.83 18.92
CA TYR A 390 8.43 1.44 19.29
C TYR A 390 9.56 0.87 18.44
N SER A 391 10.50 0.16 19.06
CA SER A 391 11.65 -0.44 18.39
C SER A 391 11.71 -1.94 18.58
N GLY A 392 12.18 -2.65 17.57
CA GLY A 392 12.43 -4.09 17.61
C GLY A 392 13.59 -4.49 16.72
N SER A 393 14.23 -5.63 17.04
CA SER A 393 15.24 -6.24 16.17
C SER A 393 14.54 -6.93 15.01
N VAL A 394 14.99 -6.65 13.79
CA VAL A 394 14.38 -7.13 12.54
C VAL A 394 15.46 -7.83 11.73
N ALA A 395 15.24 -9.08 11.42
CA ALA A 395 16.13 -9.89 10.60
C ALA A 395 16.37 -9.24 9.22
N ALA A 396 17.39 -9.70 8.50
CA ALA A 396 17.54 -9.38 7.08
C ALA A 396 16.23 -9.71 6.34
N HIS A 397 15.74 -8.78 5.52
CA HIS A 397 14.48 -8.85 4.77
C HIS A 397 13.22 -9.09 5.64
N GLY A 398 13.35 -8.93 6.96
CA GLY A 398 12.28 -9.13 7.93
C GLY A 398 11.36 -7.92 8.08
N VAL A 399 10.35 -8.08 8.91
CA VAL A 399 9.34 -7.05 9.21
C VAL A 399 9.08 -6.92 10.70
N LEU A 400 9.03 -5.69 11.20
CA LEU A 400 8.42 -5.35 12.48
C LEU A 400 6.94 -5.09 12.23
N LEU A 401 6.09 -6.08 12.52
CA LEU A 401 4.64 -5.98 12.33
C LEU A 401 3.95 -5.66 13.64
N LEU A 402 3.31 -4.51 13.72
CA LEU A 402 2.71 -3.96 14.94
C LEU A 402 1.21 -3.75 14.79
N GLU A 403 0.44 -4.18 15.79
CA GLU A 403 -0.92 -3.71 16.02
C GLU A 403 -0.89 -2.63 17.11
N LEU A 404 -1.53 -1.49 16.84
CA LEU A 404 -1.59 -0.32 17.71
C LEU A 404 -3.06 -0.05 18.05
N GLY A 405 -3.39 -0.01 19.35
CA GLY A 405 -4.74 0.24 19.85
C GLY A 405 -4.81 1.39 20.83
N ASP A 406 -6.04 1.84 21.12
CA ASP A 406 -6.30 3.00 22.00
C ASP A 406 -5.50 4.24 21.56
N ILE A 407 -5.63 4.58 20.28
CA ILE A 407 -4.76 5.52 19.57
C ILE A 407 -5.20 6.98 19.72
N ILE A 408 -4.21 7.91 19.69
CA ILE A 408 -4.42 9.35 19.59
C ILE A 408 -3.65 9.89 18.37
N THR A 409 -4.32 10.70 17.58
CA THR A 409 -3.76 11.34 16.38
C THR A 409 -2.58 12.25 16.70
N ALA A 410 -1.60 12.30 15.81
CA ALA A 410 -0.42 13.14 15.90
C ALA A 410 -0.76 14.64 16.09
N GLY A 411 0.08 15.35 16.82
CA GLY A 411 -0.05 16.78 17.13
C GLY A 411 -1.04 17.09 18.25
N THR A 412 -1.72 16.11 18.85
CA THR A 412 -2.69 16.31 19.94
C THR A 412 -2.18 15.73 21.25
N TYR A 413 -2.11 16.55 22.29
CA TYR A 413 -1.58 16.19 23.62
C TYR A 413 -2.60 16.49 24.70
N SER A 414 -3.23 15.48 25.27
CA SER A 414 -4.12 15.63 26.42
C SER A 414 -3.33 15.77 27.72
N THR A 415 -3.80 16.61 28.64
CA THR A 415 -3.17 16.76 29.96
C THR A 415 -3.15 15.45 30.73
N SER A 416 -4.16 14.59 30.57
CA SER A 416 -4.26 13.31 31.27
C SER A 416 -3.17 12.30 30.88
N LEU A 417 -2.65 12.36 29.64
CA LEU A 417 -1.66 11.41 29.13
C LEU A 417 -0.25 11.99 29.03
N PHE A 418 -0.14 13.26 28.63
CA PHE A 418 1.13 13.91 28.35
C PHE A 418 1.49 15.01 29.35
N GLY A 419 0.50 15.45 30.16
CA GLY A 419 0.64 16.56 31.08
C GLY A 419 0.83 16.15 32.53
N SER A 420 1.55 17.00 33.27
CA SER A 420 1.55 17.02 34.71
C SER A 420 1.14 18.42 35.19
N SER A 421 0.33 18.54 36.25
CA SER A 421 -0.12 19.84 36.73
C SER A 421 -0.08 19.92 38.27
N ASP A 422 0.43 21.04 38.81
CA ASP A 422 0.42 21.37 40.22
C ASP A 422 -0.75 22.33 40.60
N GLY A 423 -1.67 22.59 39.65
CA GLY A 423 -2.78 23.51 39.79
C GLY A 423 -2.47 24.95 39.36
N THR A 424 -1.19 25.30 39.14
CA THR A 424 -0.75 26.61 38.66
C THR A 424 0.12 26.49 37.41
N THR A 425 0.83 25.39 37.28
CA THR A 425 1.72 25.09 36.15
C THR A 425 1.32 23.75 35.57
N THR A 426 1.13 23.69 34.27
CA THR A 426 0.93 22.45 33.52
C THR A 426 2.13 22.26 32.56
N THR A 427 2.78 21.11 32.66
CA THR A 427 3.92 20.74 31.81
C THR A 427 3.55 19.55 30.95
N PHE A 428 3.73 19.68 29.63
CA PHE A 428 3.55 18.61 28.66
C PHE A 428 4.94 18.09 28.28
N GLU A 429 5.12 16.78 28.30
CA GLU A 429 6.35 16.09 27.96
C GLU A 429 6.17 15.23 26.70
N SER A 430 7.26 14.81 26.08
CA SER A 430 7.29 14.00 24.87
C SER A 430 6.54 14.64 23.68
N VAL A 431 6.64 15.97 23.54
CA VAL A 431 6.06 16.70 22.43
C VAL A 431 6.95 16.52 21.20
N TYR A 432 6.36 15.98 20.12
CA TYR A 432 7.05 15.74 18.86
C TYR A 432 7.03 16.98 17.96
N ALA A 433 8.15 17.21 17.30
CA ALA A 433 8.33 18.19 16.24
C ALA A 433 9.11 17.54 15.09
N ASN A 434 8.61 17.62 13.87
CA ASN A 434 9.28 17.05 12.69
C ASN A 434 10.50 17.86 12.23
N THR A 435 10.64 19.09 12.69
CA THR A 435 11.75 20.00 12.38
C THR A 435 12.03 20.91 13.58
N THR A 436 13.23 21.51 13.64
CA THR A 436 13.51 22.60 14.58
C THR A 436 12.98 23.90 14.01
N SER A 437 12.08 24.58 14.74
CA SER A 437 11.50 25.84 14.30
C SER A 437 10.99 26.68 15.47
N SER A 438 10.95 28.00 15.27
CA SER A 438 10.33 28.97 16.19
C SER A 438 8.85 29.24 15.87
N ASN A 439 8.30 28.67 14.83
CA ASN A 439 7.04 29.08 14.20
C ASN A 439 5.92 28.03 14.29
N TYR A 440 6.04 27.02 15.16
CA TYR A 440 4.97 26.05 15.37
C TYR A 440 3.69 26.75 15.79
N THR A 441 2.59 26.48 15.10
CA THR A 441 1.27 26.91 15.55
C THR A 441 0.85 26.06 16.74
N PHE A 442 0.45 26.71 17.81
CA PHE A 442 0.13 26.09 19.07
C PHE A 442 -1.23 26.56 19.55
N SER A 443 -2.12 25.61 19.89
CA SER A 443 -3.44 25.92 20.44
C SER A 443 -3.59 25.26 21.81
N ILE A 444 -4.18 25.98 22.77
CA ILE A 444 -4.51 25.48 24.11
C ILE A 444 -6.03 25.40 24.25
N SER A 445 -6.52 24.25 24.75
CA SER A 445 -7.92 24.06 25.14
C SER A 445 -8.06 24.08 26.66
N PHE A 446 -8.96 24.92 27.18
CA PHE A 446 -9.26 25.06 28.61
C PHE A 446 -10.56 24.34 28.96
N SER A 447 -10.62 23.67 30.12
CA SER A 447 -11.84 23.02 30.64
C SER A 447 -12.99 24.05 30.81
N THR A 448 -12.65 25.24 31.26
CA THR A 448 -13.60 26.35 31.43
C THR A 448 -13.03 27.64 30.89
N ALA A 449 -13.88 28.41 30.20
CA ALA A 449 -13.51 29.73 29.75
C ALA A 449 -13.38 30.72 30.92
N PRO A 450 -12.40 31.64 30.93
CA PRO A 450 -12.26 32.62 31.96
C PRO A 450 -13.42 33.66 31.89
N THR A 451 -13.91 34.07 33.04
CA THR A 451 -15.00 35.10 33.12
C THR A 451 -14.49 36.53 32.84
N LYS A 452 -13.19 36.73 32.95
CA LYS A 452 -12.50 37.99 32.63
C LYS A 452 -11.24 37.67 31.83
N ALA A 453 -10.81 38.65 31.00
CA ALA A 453 -9.52 38.49 30.31
C ALA A 453 -8.39 38.26 31.32
N THR A 454 -7.53 37.30 31.04
CA THR A 454 -6.37 36.91 31.87
C THR A 454 -5.15 36.73 31.02
N THR A 455 -4.03 36.35 31.60
CA THR A 455 -2.79 36.02 30.92
C THR A 455 -2.26 34.67 31.36
N ILE A 456 -1.56 34.01 30.50
CA ILE A 456 -0.76 32.81 30.79
C ILE A 456 0.70 33.07 30.41
N GLU A 457 1.61 32.33 31.01
CA GLU A 457 3.04 32.32 30.64
C GLU A 457 3.35 30.97 30.01
N LEU A 458 4.02 31.01 28.86
CA LEU A 458 4.42 29.84 28.08
C LEU A 458 5.93 29.81 27.91
N SER A 459 6.56 28.66 28.11
CA SER A 459 7.96 28.39 27.75
C SER A 459 8.11 26.98 27.24
N THR A 460 9.18 26.72 26.48
CA THR A 460 9.51 25.38 25.95
C THR A 460 10.94 24.99 26.30
N SER A 461 11.30 23.71 26.14
CA SER A 461 12.70 23.26 26.26
C SER A 461 13.62 23.93 25.23
N ALA A 462 13.10 24.22 24.02
CA ALA A 462 13.84 24.91 22.97
C ALA A 462 13.99 26.43 23.23
N ASN A 463 13.04 27.04 23.97
CA ASN A 463 13.08 28.44 24.37
C ASN A 463 12.58 28.61 25.79
N THR A 464 13.51 28.76 26.75
CA THR A 464 13.19 28.90 28.18
C THR A 464 12.70 30.29 28.57
N THR A 465 12.75 31.29 27.66
CA THR A 465 12.21 32.61 27.89
C THR A 465 10.68 32.56 27.86
N SER A 466 10.05 32.95 28.97
CA SER A 466 8.56 32.96 29.06
C SER A 466 7.92 33.98 28.14
N GLN A 467 7.00 33.51 27.32
CA GLN A 467 6.11 34.35 26.50
C GLN A 467 4.79 34.56 27.26
N THR A 468 4.35 35.80 27.35
CA THR A 468 3.05 36.14 27.96
C THR A 468 1.95 36.21 26.89
N ILE A 469 0.91 35.35 27.02
CA ILE A 469 -0.20 35.27 26.08
C ILE A 469 -1.49 35.76 26.77
N LYS A 470 -2.24 36.61 26.08
CA LYS A 470 -3.58 37.10 26.55
C LYS A 470 -4.63 36.05 26.21
N VAL A 471 -5.45 35.70 27.22
CA VAL A 471 -6.65 34.87 27.06
C VAL A 471 -7.87 35.77 27.19
N PRO A 472 -8.65 36.00 26.13
CA PRO A 472 -9.87 36.77 26.18
C PRO A 472 -10.91 36.16 27.13
N ALA A 473 -11.78 37.02 27.70
CA ALA A 473 -12.93 36.52 28.44
C ALA A 473 -13.79 35.61 27.53
N SER A 474 -14.35 34.55 28.10
CA SER A 474 -15.22 33.58 27.42
C SER A 474 -14.53 32.72 26.33
N SER A 475 -13.21 32.82 26.15
CA SER A 475 -12.46 31.96 25.24
C SER A 475 -12.11 30.64 25.89
N LYS A 476 -12.54 29.54 25.27
CA LYS A 476 -12.10 28.16 25.66
C LYS A 476 -10.83 27.73 24.94
N THR A 477 -10.47 28.39 23.87
CA THR A 477 -9.30 28.07 23.06
C THR A 477 -8.52 29.33 22.73
N ILE A 478 -7.20 29.23 22.73
CA ILE A 478 -6.31 30.31 22.24
C ILE A 478 -5.26 29.66 21.33
N THR A 479 -4.77 30.47 20.39
CA THR A 479 -3.71 30.09 19.47
C THR A 479 -2.56 31.08 19.56
N SER A 480 -1.34 30.55 19.46
CA SER A 480 -0.08 31.31 19.46
C SER A 480 0.98 30.56 18.69
N THR A 481 2.21 31.04 18.68
CA THR A 481 3.39 30.33 18.14
C THR A 481 4.35 29.99 19.25
N LEU A 482 5.13 28.93 19.03
CA LEU A 482 6.19 28.50 19.96
C LEU A 482 7.38 27.86 19.21
N SER A 483 8.52 27.80 19.90
CA SER A 483 9.73 27.13 19.39
C SER A 483 9.81 25.69 19.89
N LEU A 484 10.11 24.76 18.98
CA LEU A 484 10.40 23.36 19.29
C LEU A 484 11.67 22.92 18.56
N SER A 485 12.35 21.94 19.11
CA SER A 485 13.46 21.24 18.44
C SER A 485 12.97 19.96 17.79
N ALA A 486 13.56 19.54 16.67
CA ALA A 486 13.25 18.28 16.01
C ALA A 486 13.30 17.09 17.00
N GLY A 487 12.40 16.14 16.83
CA GLY A 487 12.26 14.96 17.69
C GLY A 487 11.22 15.08 18.78
N SER A 488 11.16 14.08 19.65
CA SER A 488 10.10 13.87 20.66
C SER A 488 10.50 14.25 22.09
N THR A 489 11.58 14.99 22.28
CA THR A 489 12.10 15.37 23.62
C THR A 489 11.64 16.74 24.11
N ASN A 490 10.76 17.41 23.34
CA ASN A 490 10.32 18.74 23.74
C ASN A 490 9.39 18.70 24.95
N THR A 491 9.57 19.71 25.80
CA THR A 491 8.73 20.00 26.96
C THR A 491 8.09 21.37 26.78
N ILE A 492 6.78 21.47 27.01
CA ILE A 492 6.04 22.73 27.00
C ILE A 492 5.51 23.00 28.40
N THR A 493 5.87 24.15 28.98
CA THR A 493 5.44 24.57 30.31
C THR A 493 4.52 25.78 30.23
N ILE A 494 3.32 25.64 30.79
CA ILE A 494 2.27 26.67 30.79
C ILE A 494 1.91 27.01 32.23
N LYS A 495 2.19 28.24 32.66
CA LYS A 495 1.70 28.76 33.93
C LYS A 495 0.35 29.43 33.71
N SER A 496 -0.66 28.91 34.38
CA SER A 496 -2.06 29.36 34.21
C SER A 496 -2.85 29.09 35.48
N GLY A 497 -3.72 30.01 35.84
CA GLY A 497 -4.73 29.77 36.88
C GLY A 497 -5.96 28.99 36.38
N MET A 498 -5.89 28.41 35.17
CA MET A 498 -6.98 27.70 34.52
C MET A 498 -6.57 26.25 34.27
N THR A 499 -7.53 25.34 34.33
CA THR A 499 -7.31 23.93 33.98
C THR A 499 -7.22 23.80 32.45
N ILE A 500 -6.15 23.17 31.99
CA ILE A 500 -5.87 22.87 30.58
C ILE A 500 -6.30 21.43 30.29
N ASP A 501 -7.11 21.23 29.26
CA ASP A 501 -7.55 19.90 28.81
C ASP A 501 -6.54 19.28 27.85
N SER A 502 -6.11 20.08 26.87
CA SER A 502 -5.18 19.63 25.83
C SER A 502 -4.45 20.78 25.16
N ILE A 503 -3.40 20.45 24.46
CA ILE A 503 -2.73 21.31 23.47
C ILE A 503 -2.72 20.63 22.11
N THR A 504 -2.69 21.43 21.03
CA THR A 504 -2.42 20.97 19.67
C THR A 504 -1.22 21.71 19.10
N ILE A 505 -0.41 21.00 18.32
CA ILE A 505 0.79 21.50 17.67
C ILE A 505 0.68 21.24 16.16
N GLU A 506 0.92 22.27 15.37
CA GLU A 506 0.94 22.18 13.91
C GLU A 506 2.27 22.76 13.40
N SER A 507 2.94 22.01 12.53
CA SER A 507 4.20 22.42 11.92
C SER A 507 3.98 23.60 10.96
N PRO A 508 4.90 24.57 10.93
CA PRO A 508 4.89 25.59 9.88
C PRO A 508 5.23 24.94 8.54
N THR A 509 4.48 25.30 7.50
CA THR A 509 4.68 24.73 6.16
C THR A 509 4.74 25.82 5.11
N GLY A 510 5.71 25.69 4.19
CA GLY A 510 5.79 26.41 2.94
C GLY A 510 5.54 25.45 1.76
N THR A 511 5.00 25.94 0.68
CA THR A 511 4.74 25.15 -0.54
C THR A 511 5.45 25.75 -1.73
N TYR A 512 6.11 24.89 -2.51
CA TYR A 512 6.90 25.25 -3.68
C TYR A 512 6.51 24.31 -4.83
N TYR A 513 5.57 24.77 -5.66
CA TYR A 513 4.98 23.94 -6.72
C TYR A 513 5.29 24.45 -8.11
N ALA A 514 5.41 23.54 -9.07
CA ALA A 514 5.53 23.83 -10.49
C ALA A 514 4.42 24.79 -10.96
N GLY A 515 4.79 25.79 -11.77
CA GLY A 515 3.85 26.80 -12.26
C GLY A 515 3.42 27.88 -11.23
N GLN A 516 3.77 27.72 -9.94
CA GLN A 516 3.53 28.70 -8.88
C GLN A 516 4.81 29.27 -8.30
N THR A 517 5.88 28.51 -8.29
CA THR A 517 7.22 28.89 -7.84
C THR A 517 8.11 29.12 -9.06
N ASP A 518 8.96 30.13 -9.01
CA ASP A 518 9.98 30.40 -10.02
C ASP A 518 11.13 29.40 -9.88
N PHE A 519 10.95 28.22 -10.48
CA PHE A 519 12.03 27.26 -10.62
C PHE A 519 12.98 27.65 -11.77
N THR A 520 14.26 27.63 -11.47
CA THR A 520 15.31 27.69 -12.49
C THR A 520 15.50 26.29 -13.05
N LEU A 521 15.18 26.10 -14.35
CA LEU A 521 15.31 24.81 -15.03
C LEU A 521 16.61 24.77 -15.81
N ALA A 522 17.27 23.59 -15.82
CA ALA A 522 18.44 23.32 -16.61
C ALA A 522 18.29 22.01 -17.42
N GLY A 523 19.13 21.87 -18.44
CA GLY A 523 19.18 20.67 -19.29
C GLY A 523 17.86 20.36 -19.99
N SER A 524 17.35 19.15 -19.79
CA SER A 524 16.11 18.64 -20.38
C SER A 524 14.84 18.99 -19.61
N ALA A 525 14.94 19.49 -18.37
CA ALA A 525 13.79 19.75 -17.51
C ALA A 525 12.86 20.82 -18.11
N VAL A 526 11.56 20.56 -18.12
CA VAL A 526 10.53 21.47 -18.63
C VAL A 526 9.30 21.49 -17.71
N ILE A 527 8.63 22.65 -17.61
CA ILE A 527 7.33 22.74 -16.97
C ILE A 527 6.26 22.33 -17.97
N GLU A 528 5.40 21.39 -17.55
CA GLU A 528 4.27 20.90 -18.32
C GLU A 528 2.96 21.20 -17.58
N GLN A 529 1.92 21.55 -18.34
CA GLN A 529 0.58 21.74 -17.82
C GLN A 529 -0.24 20.46 -17.99
N CYS A 530 -0.81 19.96 -16.90
CA CYS A 530 -1.58 18.72 -16.86
C CYS A 530 -3.10 18.91 -17.06
N GLY A 531 -3.57 20.10 -17.37
CA GLY A 531 -5.01 20.38 -17.45
C GLY A 531 -5.67 20.60 -16.08
N THR A 532 -7.00 20.45 -16.02
CA THR A 532 -7.79 20.90 -14.85
C THR A 532 -7.88 19.85 -13.73
N SER A 533 -7.50 18.62 -13.94
CA SER A 533 -7.69 17.52 -12.98
C SER A 533 -6.44 16.68 -12.71
N GLY A 534 -5.34 16.91 -13.43
CA GLY A 534 -4.08 16.19 -13.25
C GLY A 534 -3.04 16.98 -12.49
N CYS A 535 -1.97 16.32 -12.04
CA CYS A 535 -0.83 16.89 -11.31
C CYS A 535 -1.29 17.73 -10.11
N ALA A 536 -2.11 17.11 -9.28
CA ALA A 536 -2.57 17.76 -8.05
C ALA A 536 -1.36 18.17 -7.17
N PRO A 537 -1.44 19.27 -6.42
CA PRO A 537 -2.61 20.14 -6.25
C PRO A 537 -2.69 21.30 -7.26
N VAL A 538 -1.74 21.45 -8.18
CA VAL A 538 -1.56 22.71 -8.95
C VAL A 538 -1.84 22.61 -10.44
N GLY A 539 -1.94 21.39 -11.01
CA GLY A 539 -2.16 21.21 -12.44
C GLY A 539 -0.90 21.39 -13.30
N TYR A 540 0.27 21.39 -12.69
CA TYR A 540 1.57 21.53 -13.34
C TYR A 540 2.56 20.52 -12.78
N LYS A 541 3.54 20.12 -13.60
CA LYS A 541 4.68 19.30 -13.19
C LYS A 541 5.95 19.78 -13.90
N ILE A 542 7.11 19.36 -13.44
CA ILE A 542 8.40 19.47 -14.12
C ILE A 542 8.78 18.08 -14.57
N GLY A 543 8.70 17.85 -15.88
CA GLY A 543 9.06 16.59 -16.51
C GLY A 543 10.50 16.57 -16.98
N TYR A 544 10.95 15.38 -17.42
CA TYR A 544 12.30 15.13 -17.95
C TYR A 544 13.43 15.45 -16.96
N ILE A 545 13.19 15.20 -15.68
CA ILE A 545 14.20 15.24 -14.63
C ILE A 545 15.27 14.19 -14.95
N SER A 546 16.54 14.58 -14.92
CA SER A 546 17.68 13.70 -15.23
C SER A 546 18.92 14.15 -14.46
N SER A 547 20.07 13.54 -14.68
CA SER A 547 21.33 13.99 -14.09
C SER A 547 21.77 15.40 -14.55
N THR A 548 21.23 15.89 -15.68
CA THR A 548 21.47 17.23 -16.22
C THR A 548 20.20 18.05 -16.36
N GLY A 549 19.04 17.40 -16.37
CA GLY A 549 17.71 18.03 -16.37
C GLY A 549 17.29 18.30 -14.93
N THR A 550 17.49 19.51 -14.43
CA THR A 550 17.27 19.85 -13.00
C THR A 550 16.27 20.96 -12.82
N ALA A 551 15.63 20.97 -11.64
CA ALA A 551 14.81 22.07 -11.17
C ALA A 551 15.41 22.62 -9.86
N THR A 552 15.68 23.93 -9.85
CA THR A 552 16.28 24.62 -8.71
C THR A 552 15.33 25.69 -8.17
N ALA A 553 15.09 25.68 -6.86
CA ALA A 553 14.33 26.72 -6.16
C ALA A 553 15.15 27.34 -5.06
N THR A 554 14.85 28.60 -4.73
CA THR A 554 15.34 29.28 -3.54
C THR A 554 14.28 29.19 -2.44
N ILE A 555 14.62 28.55 -1.31
CA ILE A 555 13.71 28.32 -0.18
C ILE A 555 14.29 29.00 1.07
N PRO A 556 13.61 29.98 1.63
CA PRO A 556 14.03 30.56 2.89
C PRO A 556 13.79 29.59 4.04
N ALA A 557 14.74 29.44 4.92
CA ALA A 557 14.64 28.65 6.14
C ALA A 557 15.11 29.42 7.36
N THR A 558 14.58 29.06 8.52
CA THR A 558 15.03 29.55 9.82
C THR A 558 15.93 28.48 10.46
N VAL A 559 17.19 28.82 10.72
CA VAL A 559 18.15 27.93 11.38
C VAL A 559 18.68 28.58 12.64
N SER A 560 18.51 27.91 13.77
CA SER A 560 18.96 28.39 15.08
C SER A 560 20.08 27.56 15.68
N SER A 561 20.55 26.53 14.97
CA SER A 561 21.64 25.67 15.43
C SER A 561 22.95 26.40 15.59
N ALA A 562 23.68 26.10 16.66
CA ALA A 562 25.02 26.63 16.90
C ALA A 562 26.07 26.14 15.86
N SER A 563 25.79 25.07 15.13
CA SER A 563 26.61 24.59 14.00
C SER A 563 26.41 25.43 12.73
N GLY A 564 25.37 26.26 12.69
CA GLY A 564 24.99 27.05 11.51
C GLY A 564 24.25 26.28 10.43
N THR A 565 24.00 24.98 10.62
CA THR A 565 23.20 24.13 9.72
C THR A 565 22.22 23.27 10.52
N GLU A 566 21.09 22.93 9.92
CA GLU A 566 20.07 22.00 10.48
C GLU A 566 19.56 21.05 9.42
N ALA A 567 19.04 19.90 9.86
CA ALA A 567 18.18 19.04 9.04
C ALA A 567 16.75 19.57 9.05
N LYS A 568 16.09 19.58 7.89
CA LYS A 568 14.69 19.95 7.75
C LYS A 568 13.92 18.85 7.02
N TYR A 569 12.67 18.65 7.42
CA TYR A 569 11.78 17.71 6.78
C TYR A 569 11.10 18.36 5.58
N ILE A 570 11.05 17.63 4.47
CA ILE A 570 10.27 18.01 3.29
C ILE A 570 9.36 16.86 2.87
N GLU A 571 8.31 17.17 2.17
CA GLU A 571 7.50 16.19 1.43
C GLU A 571 7.56 16.53 -0.06
N ILE A 572 7.88 15.53 -0.87
CA ILE A 572 7.98 15.65 -2.32
C ILE A 572 6.72 15.08 -2.95
N ASP A 573 6.07 15.89 -3.76
CA ASP A 573 4.98 15.49 -4.63
C ASP A 573 5.56 15.13 -6.00
N TYR A 574 5.35 13.88 -6.44
CA TYR A 574 5.96 13.30 -7.64
C TYR A 574 4.93 12.54 -8.47
N ILE A 575 5.30 12.26 -9.72
CA ILE A 575 4.56 11.37 -10.62
C ILE A 575 5.52 10.33 -11.18
N ASN A 576 5.19 9.06 -10.96
CA ASN A 576 5.84 7.93 -11.59
C ASN A 576 4.79 6.97 -12.12
N ASN A 577 4.75 6.80 -13.42
CA ASN A 577 3.85 5.89 -14.13
C ASN A 577 4.59 4.88 -15.00
N ASP A 578 5.88 4.67 -14.71
CA ASP A 578 6.73 3.76 -15.47
C ASP A 578 6.53 2.32 -14.98
N VAL A 579 5.53 1.67 -15.55
CA VAL A 579 5.24 0.27 -15.27
C VAL A 579 6.14 -0.62 -16.12
N ALA A 580 6.86 -1.54 -15.48
CA ALA A 580 7.64 -2.56 -16.15
C ALA A 580 6.73 -3.68 -16.65
N PHE A 581 6.52 -3.73 -17.96
CA PHE A 581 5.80 -4.79 -18.66
C PHE A 581 6.70 -5.57 -19.63
N SER A 582 6.20 -6.68 -20.14
CA SER A 582 6.85 -7.48 -21.15
C SER A 582 8.20 -8.07 -20.70
N THR A 583 9.22 -7.99 -21.54
CA THR A 583 10.54 -8.60 -21.27
C THR A 583 11.33 -7.95 -20.14
N THR A 584 10.90 -6.80 -19.65
CA THR A 584 11.56 -6.08 -18.55
C THR A 584 10.87 -6.30 -17.20
N TRP A 585 9.71 -6.93 -17.18
CA TRP A 585 8.90 -7.05 -15.95
C TRP A 585 9.56 -7.89 -14.85
N ASP A 586 10.35 -8.89 -15.19
CA ASP A 586 11.07 -9.74 -14.22
C ASP A 586 12.05 -8.93 -13.36
N TRP A 587 12.64 -7.89 -13.93
CA TRP A 587 13.73 -7.14 -13.35
C TRP A 587 13.38 -5.67 -13.08
N GLY A 588 12.28 -5.17 -13.64
CA GLY A 588 11.81 -3.81 -13.41
C GLY A 588 11.35 -3.64 -11.96
N SER A 589 11.77 -2.56 -11.30
CA SER A 589 11.39 -2.25 -9.92
C SER A 589 10.01 -1.60 -9.79
N ASN A 590 9.44 -1.08 -10.90
CA ASN A 590 8.28 -0.18 -10.88
C ASN A 590 8.51 1.05 -9.99
N SER A 591 9.73 1.53 -9.98
CA SER A 591 10.15 2.72 -9.24
C SER A 591 11.05 3.60 -10.10
N ARG A 592 11.15 4.87 -9.75
CA ARG A 592 12.10 5.83 -10.33
C ARG A 592 12.78 6.62 -9.23
N ASN A 593 13.96 7.14 -9.53
CA ASN A 593 14.71 7.96 -8.58
C ASN A 593 14.40 9.45 -8.73
N ILE A 594 14.37 10.14 -7.60
CA ILE A 594 14.51 11.59 -7.47
C ILE A 594 15.65 11.83 -6.49
N THR A 595 16.55 12.75 -6.80
CA THR A 595 17.57 13.22 -5.85
C THR A 595 17.29 14.66 -5.48
N VAL A 596 17.56 14.99 -4.23
CA VAL A 596 17.44 16.37 -3.73
C VAL A 596 18.71 16.75 -2.96
N SER A 597 19.25 17.91 -3.28
CA SER A 597 20.37 18.48 -2.54
C SER A 597 20.06 19.91 -2.10
N VAL A 598 20.72 20.33 -1.00
CA VAL A 598 20.59 21.65 -0.41
C VAL A 598 21.95 22.30 -0.41
N ASN A 599 22.06 23.56 -0.92
CA ASN A 599 23.27 24.39 -0.91
C ASN A 599 24.51 23.70 -1.51
N GLY A 600 24.32 22.84 -2.52
CA GLY A 600 25.41 22.09 -3.15
C GLY A 600 26.01 20.98 -2.28
N GLY A 601 25.30 20.55 -1.23
CA GLY A 601 25.63 19.36 -0.45
C GLY A 601 25.40 18.06 -1.22
N ASP A 602 25.74 16.93 -0.61
CA ASP A 602 25.52 15.61 -1.21
C ASP A 602 24.02 15.38 -1.47
N PRO A 603 23.64 14.89 -2.65
CA PRO A 603 22.24 14.64 -2.96
C PRO A 603 21.74 13.42 -2.19
N VAL A 604 20.56 13.53 -1.59
CA VAL A 604 19.82 12.41 -1.00
C VAL A 604 18.91 11.82 -2.04
N ARG A 605 18.95 10.50 -2.21
CA ARG A 605 18.15 9.75 -3.17
C ARG A 605 16.84 9.29 -2.53
N LEU A 606 15.75 9.45 -3.27
CA LEU A 606 14.44 8.89 -2.96
C LEU A 606 13.98 8.05 -4.15
N GLU A 607 13.83 6.76 -3.94
CA GLU A 607 13.27 5.83 -4.90
C GLU A 607 11.76 5.80 -4.76
N VAL A 608 11.05 6.40 -5.73
CA VAL A 608 9.60 6.60 -5.64
C VAL A 608 8.85 5.51 -6.40
N PRO A 609 7.83 4.88 -5.77
CA PRO A 609 6.98 3.87 -6.42
C PRO A 609 6.08 4.49 -7.48
N LEU A 610 5.25 3.67 -8.12
CA LEU A 610 4.17 4.17 -8.98
C LEU A 610 3.24 5.09 -8.17
N SER A 611 2.78 6.16 -8.80
CA SER A 611 1.96 7.20 -8.14
C SER A 611 0.47 7.09 -8.48
N GLY A 612 0.10 6.49 -9.61
CA GLY A 612 -1.29 6.46 -10.03
C GLY A 612 -1.56 5.51 -11.20
N HIS A 613 -2.67 5.76 -11.89
CA HIS A 613 -3.08 4.94 -13.01
C HIS A 613 -2.21 5.18 -14.25
N HIS A 614 -1.91 4.10 -14.95
CA HIS A 614 -1.10 4.12 -16.16
C HIS A 614 -1.91 3.82 -17.44
N SER A 615 -3.25 3.93 -17.38
CA SER A 615 -4.11 3.74 -18.53
C SER A 615 -4.20 4.99 -19.38
N GLU A 616 -3.73 4.90 -20.61
CA GLU A 616 -3.93 5.93 -21.65
C GLU A 616 -5.32 5.87 -22.28
N LEU A 617 -6.01 4.73 -22.21
CA LEU A 617 -7.34 4.54 -22.79
C LEU A 617 -8.43 5.27 -22.02
N TYR A 618 -8.36 5.26 -20.67
CA TYR A 618 -9.31 5.98 -19.81
C TYR A 618 -8.99 7.47 -19.70
N SER A 619 -7.73 7.83 -19.92
CA SER A 619 -7.27 9.21 -19.80
C SER A 619 -6.18 9.47 -20.85
N PRO A 620 -6.53 9.59 -22.14
CA PRO A 620 -5.54 9.79 -23.19
C PRO A 620 -4.64 11.01 -22.92
N GLY A 621 -3.34 10.80 -22.94
CA GLY A 621 -2.32 11.81 -22.60
C GLY A 621 -2.20 12.08 -21.09
N LEU A 622 -2.85 11.29 -20.21
CA LEU A 622 -2.89 11.49 -18.78
C LEU A 622 -2.10 10.46 -17.96
N GLY A 623 -1.54 9.46 -18.57
CA GLY A 623 -0.80 8.40 -17.86
C GLY A 623 0.26 8.88 -16.87
N TRP A 624 0.69 10.14 -16.92
CA TRP A 624 1.66 10.78 -16.02
C TRP A 624 1.05 11.99 -15.30
N TRP A 625 -0.11 11.81 -14.62
CA TRP A 625 -0.84 12.92 -13.99
C TRP A 625 -1.24 12.69 -12.55
N ASP A 626 -1.22 11.47 -12.05
CA ASP A 626 -1.58 11.19 -10.65
C ASP A 626 -0.38 11.41 -9.76
N THR A 627 -0.55 12.28 -8.78
CA THR A 627 0.48 12.67 -7.84
C THR A 627 0.45 11.79 -6.59
N ALA A 628 1.62 11.34 -6.16
CA ALA A 628 1.83 10.77 -4.84
C ALA A 628 2.87 11.58 -4.06
N THR A 629 2.94 11.37 -2.76
CA THR A 629 3.80 12.15 -1.85
C THR A 629 4.65 11.21 -1.01
N LEU A 630 5.95 11.52 -0.88
CA LEU A 630 6.84 10.88 0.09
C LEU A 630 7.65 11.93 0.86
N GLY A 631 7.91 11.64 2.13
CA GLY A 631 8.68 12.49 3.02
C GLY A 631 10.18 12.17 2.99
N LEU A 632 10.99 13.20 3.21
CA LEU A 632 12.44 13.15 3.18
C LEU A 632 13.02 14.10 4.23
N LEU A 633 14.04 13.68 4.97
CA LEU A 633 14.83 14.55 5.84
C LEU A 633 16.10 14.97 5.09
N LEU A 634 16.36 16.27 5.01
CA LEU A 634 17.51 16.83 4.30
C LEU A 634 18.36 17.66 5.26
N ASP A 635 19.66 17.41 5.26
CA ASP A 635 20.66 18.19 5.97
C ASP A 635 21.13 19.42 5.16
N GLY A 636 21.90 20.30 5.81
CA GLY A 636 22.59 21.40 5.13
C GLY A 636 21.81 22.70 5.00
N TRP A 637 20.63 22.83 5.63
CA TRP A 637 19.88 24.08 5.65
C TRP A 637 20.57 25.12 6.53
N VAL A 638 20.65 26.37 6.03
CA VAL A 638 21.21 27.54 6.73
C VAL A 638 20.13 28.59 6.94
N ASP A 639 20.35 29.50 7.88
CA ASP A 639 19.45 30.62 8.11
C ASP A 639 19.42 31.57 6.90
N GLY A 640 18.21 31.88 6.40
CA GLY A 640 17.98 32.65 5.19
C GLY A 640 17.74 31.79 3.94
N ASP A 641 18.16 32.28 2.79
CA ASP A 641 17.87 31.67 1.49
C ASP A 641 18.75 30.44 1.25
N ASN A 642 18.12 29.31 0.88
CA ASN A 642 18.76 28.05 0.56
C ASN A 642 18.47 27.65 -0.89
N GLU A 643 19.48 27.20 -1.60
CA GLU A 643 19.35 26.60 -2.93
C GLU A 643 18.97 25.12 -2.79
N VAL A 644 17.81 24.75 -3.31
CA VAL A 644 17.33 23.35 -3.34
C VAL A 644 17.29 22.88 -4.77
N VAL A 645 18.03 21.82 -5.07
CA VAL A 645 18.12 21.25 -6.43
C VAL A 645 17.44 19.88 -6.45
N VAL A 646 16.46 19.72 -7.34
CA VAL A 646 15.82 18.45 -7.66
C VAL A 646 16.39 17.93 -8.97
N ALA A 647 16.88 16.69 -8.97
CA ALA A 647 17.53 16.05 -10.10
C ALA A 647 17.23 14.54 -10.09
N ASN A 648 17.87 13.79 -10.98
CA ASN A 648 17.97 12.33 -10.90
C ASN A 648 19.44 11.93 -10.76
N ALA A 649 19.72 10.89 -9.98
CA ALA A 649 21.06 10.30 -9.93
C ALA A 649 21.36 9.68 -11.31
N ALA A 650 22.57 9.91 -11.81
CA ALA A 650 23.12 9.07 -12.86
C ALA A 650 23.47 7.71 -12.24
N ASP A 651 22.50 6.80 -12.17
CA ASP A 651 22.79 5.44 -11.78
C ASP A 651 23.46 4.75 -12.97
N THR A 652 24.67 4.27 -12.75
CA THR A 652 25.49 3.63 -13.80
C THR A 652 24.97 2.20 -14.10
N ASP A 653 24.10 1.64 -13.27
CA ASP A 653 23.64 0.26 -13.37
C ASP A 653 22.21 0.11 -13.92
N VAL A 654 21.43 1.18 -14.00
CA VAL A 654 20.09 1.15 -14.57
C VAL A 654 20.05 2.12 -15.75
N SER A 655 19.56 1.65 -16.90
CA SER A 655 19.48 2.42 -18.15
C SER A 655 18.48 3.60 -18.13
N GLU A 656 18.01 4.00 -16.95
CA GLU A 656 17.02 5.06 -16.78
C GLU A 656 17.64 6.44 -16.97
N THR A 657 17.37 7.03 -18.12
CA THR A 657 17.75 8.41 -18.42
C THR A 657 16.93 9.41 -17.60
N TRP A 658 15.69 9.04 -17.23
CA TRP A 658 14.71 9.94 -16.65
C TRP A 658 14.32 9.50 -15.23
N GLY A 659 14.29 10.46 -14.30
CA GLY A 659 13.68 10.31 -12.99
C GLY A 659 12.15 10.37 -13.05
N ALA A 660 11.49 10.32 -11.89
CA ALA A 660 10.07 10.65 -11.79
C ALA A 660 9.85 12.15 -12.08
N ASP A 661 8.65 12.50 -12.56
CA ASP A 661 8.28 13.90 -12.73
C ASP A 661 8.04 14.55 -11.36
N PHE A 662 8.44 15.81 -11.24
CA PHE A 662 8.36 16.58 -10.00
C PHE A 662 7.20 17.58 -10.06
N VAL A 663 6.25 17.46 -9.13
CA VAL A 663 5.09 18.38 -9.01
C VAL A 663 5.44 19.55 -8.10
N GLY A 664 6.12 19.28 -7.02
CA GLY A 664 6.52 20.29 -6.05
C GLY A 664 6.93 19.68 -4.72
N LEU A 665 7.15 20.55 -3.74
CA LEU A 665 7.46 20.12 -2.39
C LEU A 665 6.75 20.98 -1.34
N ARG A 666 6.49 20.36 -0.19
CA ARG A 666 6.16 21.03 1.07
C ARG A 666 7.40 21.05 1.94
N PHE A 667 7.72 22.21 2.41
CA PHE A 667 8.84 22.46 3.30
C PHE A 667 8.34 22.78 4.71
N PHE A 668 8.91 22.11 5.70
CA PHE A 668 8.57 22.29 7.10
C PHE A 668 9.70 23.08 7.78
N ASP A 669 9.47 24.39 7.98
CA ASP A 669 10.47 25.33 8.52
C ASP A 669 10.48 25.38 10.04
#